data_34f374c695df5e16034c516c6de47c79
#
_entry.id   34f374c695df5e16034c516c6de47c79
#
_cell.length_a   1.000
_cell.length_b   1.000
_cell.length_c   1.000
_cell.angle_alpha   90.00
_cell.angle_beta   90.00
_cell.angle_gamma   90.00
#
_symmetry.space_group_name_H-M   'P 1'
#
loop_
_entity.id
_entity.type
_entity.pdbx_description
1 polymer ?
#
loop_
_entity_poly.entity_id
_entity_poly.type
_entity_poly.pdbx_seq_one_letter_code
_entity_poly.pdbx_strand_id
1 'polypeptide(L)'
;MKTKIKQRDITDCGAACLASVAAHYHMGIPVSKIRQMAGTDQKGTNAWGLIKAAEKLGFTAKGVKGGIDALPGIPCPVIAHVIVNKVLLHFVVIYNLTKKGVEYMDPADGEIHKTSLEKFAEIWTGVLILMAPGVAFLPKNDKVSIFSRFLFLLEPHWNILVQALLGAVVYTILGLSTSIYLQKITDFVLVDHNTNLLNLLSIIMLILILFQLFIGYVKNIFVLKTGQKIDARLILGYYKHLLKLPQYFFDSMRVGEIISRINDAVKIRAFINDTAITLLVSLFIVIFSFVLMFIYSWKLALIVSVVIPLYALIYFITNKLNKKRERKLMEDTADLESQLVESLNSVRTIKEFGLEAYSNLKTEVRFINLLRSIYRSTTNSLFSSTGTELISRVSTIVLLWVGSYFVMDRTITPGELLSFYAIVGYFTGPASNLIGMNKSIQNALIAADRLFEIMDLDQEADENKIEIPREKIGNIEFRGVSFSYGTRTDVFDHFSFRIKKGEITAVVGESGSGKTTLVALIQKLYPITGGNISLGEYNLKHVSTHSLRKLVGVVPQRLDLFTGTLLENIAVGEFSPDLTRIMDICHSLGMQAFIEKLPAGFNSWIGENGTTLSGGEKQRVAIARALYRDPEILLFDEATSSLDNESEQFVQETIRQLKAKGKTILVIAHRLSTVIQADHIAVMEKGLVVEEGNHQTLWQQQGKYFKMWQKQLPFLGEDGWSQMNSFAKTSCHEAG
;
A
#
# COMPACT_ATOMS: atom_id res chain seq x y z
N MET A 1 -22.95 -20.67 -5.13
CA MET A 1 -22.06 -21.12 -4.02
C MET A 1 -21.92 -19.96 -3.04
N LYS A 2 -22.08 -20.18 -1.72
CA LYS A 2 -21.94 -19.09 -0.74
C LYS A 2 -20.48 -18.73 -0.58
N THR A 3 -20.07 -17.60 -1.08
CA THR A 3 -18.68 -17.15 -1.08
C THR A 3 -18.40 -16.27 0.11
N LYS A 4 -17.26 -16.49 0.79
CA LYS A 4 -16.84 -15.80 1.99
C LYS A 4 -15.58 -15.01 1.69
N ILE A 5 -15.68 -13.68 1.58
CA ILE A 5 -14.52 -12.81 1.41
C ILE A 5 -14.44 -11.89 2.63
N LYS A 6 -13.38 -12.05 3.41
CA LYS A 6 -13.14 -11.23 4.59
C LYS A 6 -12.61 -9.86 4.18
N GLN A 7 -13.10 -8.78 4.82
CA GLN A 7 -12.51 -7.45 4.70
C GLN A 7 -11.07 -7.44 5.20
N ARG A 8 -10.28 -6.52 4.71
CA ARG A 8 -8.86 -6.40 5.02
C ARG A 8 -8.56 -5.23 5.93
N ASP A 9 -9.32 -4.16 5.79
CA ASP A 9 -9.33 -2.99 6.65
C ASP A 9 -10.75 -2.72 7.14
N ILE A 10 -10.88 -1.90 8.17
CA ILE A 10 -12.19 -1.50 8.76
C ILE A 10 -13.05 -0.80 7.70
N THR A 11 -12.43 -0.11 6.75
CA THR A 11 -13.09 0.64 5.66
C THR A 11 -13.58 -0.22 4.51
N ASP A 12 -13.21 -1.51 4.45
CA ASP A 12 -13.41 -2.39 3.29
C ASP A 12 -14.69 -3.21 3.33
N CYS A 13 -15.52 -3.07 4.34
CA CYS A 13 -16.72 -3.92 4.53
C CYS A 13 -17.61 -3.96 3.28
N GLY A 14 -17.89 -2.80 2.66
CA GLY A 14 -18.69 -2.71 1.44
C GLY A 14 -18.01 -3.37 0.25
N ALA A 15 -16.72 -3.09 0.03
CA ALA A 15 -15.95 -3.69 -1.07
C ALA A 15 -15.85 -5.21 -0.95
N ALA A 16 -15.65 -5.74 0.27
CA ALA A 16 -15.62 -7.18 0.54
C ALA A 16 -16.99 -7.84 0.33
N CYS A 17 -18.09 -7.14 0.67
CA CYS A 17 -19.43 -7.59 0.36
C CYS A 17 -19.67 -7.69 -1.14
N LEU A 18 -19.31 -6.65 -1.91
CA LEU A 18 -19.45 -6.67 -3.37
C LEU A 18 -18.57 -7.74 -4.01
N ALA A 19 -17.33 -7.93 -3.54
CA ALA A 19 -16.46 -9.01 -3.97
C ALA A 19 -17.08 -10.40 -3.72
N SER A 20 -17.75 -10.58 -2.57
CA SER A 20 -18.42 -11.83 -2.22
C SER A 20 -19.63 -12.11 -3.11
N VAL A 21 -20.43 -11.09 -3.44
CA VAL A 21 -21.54 -11.20 -4.38
C VAL A 21 -21.03 -11.46 -5.81
N ALA A 22 -20.00 -10.74 -6.28
CA ALA A 22 -19.37 -10.98 -7.57
C ALA A 22 -18.86 -12.41 -7.72
N ALA A 23 -18.16 -12.90 -6.68
CA ALA A 23 -17.66 -14.28 -6.64
C ALA A 23 -18.78 -15.34 -6.57
N HIS A 24 -19.94 -15.02 -6.00
CA HIS A 24 -21.13 -15.87 -6.07
C HIS A 24 -21.57 -16.12 -7.52
N TYR A 25 -21.46 -15.09 -8.37
CA TYR A 25 -21.73 -15.15 -9.81
C TYR A 25 -20.51 -15.51 -10.66
N HIS A 26 -19.50 -16.17 -10.08
CA HIS A 26 -18.28 -16.64 -10.75
C HIS A 26 -17.36 -15.53 -11.29
N MET A 27 -17.46 -14.30 -10.77
CA MET A 27 -16.55 -13.22 -11.07
C MET A 27 -15.56 -13.01 -9.91
N GLY A 28 -14.30 -13.36 -10.14
CA GLY A 28 -13.24 -13.21 -9.13
C GLY A 28 -12.53 -11.86 -9.27
N ILE A 29 -12.80 -10.89 -8.39
CA ILE A 29 -12.16 -9.57 -8.41
C ILE A 29 -11.48 -9.31 -7.07
N PRO A 30 -10.25 -8.71 -7.06
CA PRO A 30 -9.61 -8.25 -5.84
C PRO A 30 -10.43 -7.17 -5.11
N VAL A 31 -10.45 -7.21 -3.77
CA VAL A 31 -11.17 -6.21 -2.94
C VAL A 31 -10.62 -4.81 -3.19
N SER A 32 -9.32 -4.65 -3.38
CA SER A 32 -8.65 -3.38 -3.70
C SER A 32 -9.16 -2.72 -4.98
N LYS A 33 -9.40 -3.52 -6.02
CA LYS A 33 -9.94 -3.01 -7.29
C LYS A 33 -11.39 -2.52 -7.13
N ILE A 34 -12.19 -3.25 -6.35
CA ILE A 34 -13.55 -2.81 -6.00
C ILE A 34 -13.52 -1.55 -5.14
N ARG A 35 -12.62 -1.47 -4.16
CA ARG A 35 -12.36 -0.28 -3.34
C ARG A 35 -12.09 0.95 -4.20
N GLN A 36 -11.21 0.80 -5.18
CA GLN A 36 -10.87 1.83 -6.16
C GLN A 36 -12.10 2.26 -6.98
N MET A 37 -12.87 1.29 -7.50
CA MET A 37 -14.07 1.57 -8.29
C MET A 37 -15.20 2.22 -7.48
N ALA A 38 -15.33 1.85 -6.21
CA ALA A 38 -16.35 2.34 -5.29
C ALA A 38 -16.00 3.69 -4.65
N GLY A 39 -14.77 4.21 -4.88
CA GLY A 39 -14.30 5.45 -4.25
C GLY A 39 -14.26 5.35 -2.73
N THR A 40 -13.81 4.21 -2.18
CA THR A 40 -13.66 4.01 -0.74
C THR A 40 -12.61 4.96 -0.19
N ASP A 41 -12.95 5.70 0.87
CA ASP A 41 -12.08 6.63 1.59
C ASP A 41 -11.76 6.13 3.00
N GLN A 42 -11.08 6.96 3.81
CA GLN A 42 -10.76 6.65 5.20
C GLN A 42 -12.00 6.47 6.11
N LYS A 43 -13.18 6.94 5.67
CA LYS A 43 -14.47 6.76 6.37
C LYS A 43 -15.25 5.54 5.89
N GLY A 44 -14.70 4.78 4.92
CA GLY A 44 -15.31 3.60 4.33
C GLY A 44 -16.04 3.84 3.01
N THR A 45 -16.78 2.86 2.54
CA THR A 45 -17.53 2.91 1.27
C THR A 45 -18.98 3.29 1.58
N ASN A 46 -19.58 4.20 0.81
CA ASN A 46 -21.01 4.49 0.90
C ASN A 46 -21.83 3.59 -0.05
N ALA A 47 -23.14 3.55 0.15
CA ALA A 47 -24.04 2.73 -0.68
C ALA A 47 -24.01 3.12 -2.16
N TRP A 48 -23.92 4.42 -2.47
CA TRP A 48 -23.83 4.93 -3.85
C TRP A 48 -22.58 4.46 -4.55
N GLY A 49 -21.42 4.51 -3.86
CA GLY A 49 -20.15 3.99 -4.39
C GLY A 49 -20.21 2.50 -4.71
N LEU A 50 -20.88 1.71 -3.87
CA LEU A 50 -21.06 0.28 -4.12
C LEU A 50 -21.95 0.04 -5.35
N ILE A 51 -23.01 0.82 -5.51
CA ILE A 51 -23.89 0.72 -6.70
C ILE A 51 -23.09 1.05 -7.96
N LYS A 52 -22.34 2.15 -7.97
CA LYS A 52 -21.50 2.55 -9.11
C LYS A 52 -20.41 1.53 -9.41
N ALA A 53 -19.78 0.94 -8.39
CA ALA A 53 -18.82 -0.14 -8.58
C ALA A 53 -19.48 -1.39 -9.18
N ALA A 54 -20.67 -1.76 -8.70
CA ALA A 54 -21.42 -2.89 -9.23
C ALA A 54 -21.82 -2.67 -10.70
N GLU A 55 -22.28 -1.46 -11.06
CA GLU A 55 -22.59 -1.08 -12.46
C GLU A 55 -21.35 -1.18 -13.37
N LYS A 56 -20.17 -0.69 -12.93
CA LYS A 56 -18.91 -0.83 -13.67
C LYS A 56 -18.49 -2.28 -13.89
N LEU A 57 -18.91 -3.19 -13.00
CA LEU A 57 -18.68 -4.62 -13.10
C LEU A 57 -19.73 -5.34 -13.97
N GLY A 58 -20.68 -4.59 -14.56
CA GLY A 58 -21.71 -5.13 -15.42
C GLY A 58 -22.96 -5.63 -14.68
N PHE A 59 -23.08 -5.41 -13.36
CA PHE A 59 -24.31 -5.67 -12.63
C PHE A 59 -25.32 -4.55 -12.85
N THR A 60 -26.60 -4.89 -12.83
CA THR A 60 -27.67 -3.93 -12.60
C THR A 60 -27.86 -3.82 -11.09
N ALA A 61 -27.61 -2.64 -10.50
CA ALA A 61 -27.66 -2.44 -9.06
C ALA A 61 -28.58 -1.30 -8.69
N LYS A 62 -29.33 -1.46 -7.56
CA LYS A 62 -30.26 -0.44 -7.05
C LYS A 62 -30.25 -0.43 -5.53
N GLY A 63 -30.10 0.75 -4.94
CA GLY A 63 -30.31 0.99 -3.52
C GLY A 63 -31.79 1.12 -3.19
N VAL A 64 -32.26 0.40 -2.22
CA VAL A 64 -33.64 0.46 -1.74
C VAL A 64 -33.68 0.60 -0.23
N LYS A 65 -34.74 1.26 0.29
CA LYS A 65 -35.02 1.33 1.71
C LYS A 65 -36.39 0.75 1.97
N GLY A 66 -36.49 -0.17 2.93
CA GLY A 66 -37.75 -0.86 3.24
C GLY A 66 -37.90 -1.23 4.71
N GLY A 67 -39.06 -1.69 5.09
CA GLY A 67 -39.37 -2.25 6.41
C GLY A 67 -39.07 -3.75 6.48
N ILE A 68 -39.16 -4.32 7.66
CA ILE A 68 -38.89 -5.75 7.95
C ILE A 68 -39.83 -6.67 7.13
N ASP A 69 -41.06 -6.25 6.92
CA ASP A 69 -42.09 -7.03 6.22
C ASP A 69 -41.75 -7.26 4.74
N ALA A 70 -40.90 -6.37 4.14
CA ALA A 70 -40.45 -6.48 2.77
C ALA A 70 -39.28 -7.46 2.58
N LEU A 71 -38.57 -7.85 3.67
CA LEU A 71 -37.39 -8.73 3.57
C LEU A 71 -37.71 -10.13 2.96
N PRO A 72 -38.81 -10.84 3.36
CA PRO A 72 -39.01 -12.22 2.93
C PRO A 72 -39.25 -12.46 1.45
N GLY A 73 -39.32 -11.42 0.62
CA GLY A 73 -39.53 -11.53 -0.83
C GLY A 73 -38.32 -11.09 -1.68
N ILE A 74 -37.20 -10.77 -1.07
CA ILE A 74 -36.05 -10.16 -1.76
C ILE A 74 -35.15 -11.23 -2.37
N PRO A 75 -34.72 -11.07 -3.65
CA PRO A 75 -33.79 -11.99 -4.28
C PRO A 75 -32.40 -11.91 -3.65
N CYS A 76 -31.82 -13.06 -3.27
CA CYS A 76 -30.48 -13.17 -2.70
C CYS A 76 -29.48 -13.65 -3.78
N PRO A 77 -28.19 -13.24 -3.71
CA PRO A 77 -27.55 -12.49 -2.64
C PRO A 77 -27.82 -10.98 -2.68
N VAL A 78 -27.90 -10.32 -1.53
CA VAL A 78 -28.13 -8.88 -1.40
C VAL A 78 -27.19 -8.29 -0.34
N ILE A 79 -26.71 -7.07 -0.55
CA ILE A 79 -25.90 -6.36 0.45
C ILE A 79 -26.82 -5.55 1.36
N ALA A 80 -26.72 -5.75 2.67
CA ALA A 80 -27.46 -5.02 3.68
C ALA A 80 -26.56 -4.09 4.48
N HIS A 81 -27.05 -2.89 4.79
CA HIS A 81 -26.39 -1.95 5.68
C HIS A 81 -26.88 -2.16 7.12
N VAL A 82 -25.95 -2.36 8.03
CA VAL A 82 -26.22 -2.68 9.44
C VAL A 82 -25.44 -1.75 10.38
N ILE A 83 -25.89 -1.66 11.64
CA ILE A 83 -25.18 -0.95 12.71
C ILE A 83 -24.71 -1.97 13.73
N VAL A 84 -23.40 -2.12 13.87
CA VAL A 84 -22.78 -3.00 14.85
C VAL A 84 -22.48 -2.21 16.13
N ASN A 85 -22.79 -2.79 17.30
CA ASN A 85 -22.57 -2.18 18.63
C ASN A 85 -23.16 -0.77 18.76
N LYS A 86 -24.28 -0.48 18.08
CA LYS A 86 -25.00 0.81 18.08
C LYS A 86 -24.22 2.04 17.61
N VAL A 87 -22.98 1.85 17.06
CA VAL A 87 -22.09 2.95 16.68
C VAL A 87 -21.47 2.73 15.28
N LEU A 88 -21.08 1.50 14.96
CA LEU A 88 -20.31 1.23 13.75
C LEU A 88 -21.25 0.92 12.58
N LEU A 89 -21.23 1.76 11.56
CA LEU A 89 -21.88 1.52 10.27
C LEU A 89 -21.14 0.42 9.50
N HIS A 90 -21.84 -0.61 9.04
CA HIS A 90 -21.25 -1.79 8.45
C HIS A 90 -22.11 -2.36 7.32
N PHE A 91 -21.48 -3.11 6.38
CA PHE A 91 -22.18 -3.85 5.34
C PHE A 91 -22.01 -5.35 5.54
N VAL A 92 -23.08 -6.11 5.26
CA VAL A 92 -23.08 -7.59 5.28
C VAL A 92 -23.78 -8.12 4.03
N VAL A 93 -23.48 -9.37 3.63
CA VAL A 93 -24.13 -10.04 2.49
C VAL A 93 -25.15 -11.02 3.00
N ILE A 94 -26.42 -10.84 2.66
CA ILE A 94 -27.47 -11.81 2.93
C ILE A 94 -27.51 -12.83 1.79
N TYR A 95 -27.30 -14.10 2.13
CA TYR A 95 -27.31 -15.21 1.18
C TYR A 95 -28.64 -15.98 1.17
N ASN A 96 -29.36 -15.96 2.29
CA ASN A 96 -30.64 -16.65 2.38
C ASN A 96 -31.57 -15.94 3.37
N LEU A 97 -32.80 -15.77 2.95
CA LEU A 97 -33.89 -15.16 3.72
C LEU A 97 -35.06 -16.12 3.81
N THR A 98 -35.47 -16.46 5.02
CA THR A 98 -36.62 -17.29 5.29
C THR A 98 -37.53 -16.60 6.31
N LYS A 99 -38.80 -17.01 6.38
CA LYS A 99 -39.74 -16.49 7.41
C LYS A 99 -39.23 -16.68 8.84
N LYS A 100 -38.29 -17.59 9.09
CA LYS A 100 -37.77 -17.92 10.42
C LYS A 100 -36.40 -17.35 10.73
N GLY A 101 -35.65 -16.85 9.73
CA GLY A 101 -34.28 -16.35 9.95
C GLY A 101 -33.57 -15.85 8.73
N VAL A 102 -32.46 -15.16 9.02
CA VAL A 102 -31.55 -14.56 8.05
C VAL A 102 -30.22 -15.29 8.14
N GLU A 103 -29.67 -15.66 6.98
CA GLU A 103 -28.31 -16.21 6.86
C GLU A 103 -27.45 -15.18 6.12
N TYR A 104 -26.53 -14.54 6.85
CA TYR A 104 -25.69 -13.49 6.31
C TYR A 104 -24.21 -13.74 6.54
N MET A 105 -23.36 -13.25 5.65
CA MET A 105 -21.91 -13.24 5.77
C MET A 105 -21.48 -11.87 6.30
N ASP A 106 -20.75 -11.89 7.42
CA ASP A 106 -20.10 -10.70 7.94
C ASP A 106 -18.66 -10.61 7.38
N PRO A 107 -18.31 -9.56 6.63
CA PRO A 107 -16.96 -9.41 6.11
C PRO A 107 -15.93 -9.15 7.21
N ALA A 108 -16.31 -8.74 8.41
CA ALA A 108 -15.39 -8.49 9.52
C ALA A 108 -14.68 -9.78 9.98
N ASP A 109 -15.39 -10.89 10.05
CA ASP A 109 -14.83 -12.20 10.39
C ASP A 109 -14.71 -13.14 9.16
N GLY A 110 -15.47 -12.86 8.10
CA GLY A 110 -15.56 -13.69 6.90
C GLY A 110 -16.35 -14.96 7.11
N GLU A 111 -17.24 -15.02 8.11
CA GLU A 111 -18.04 -16.19 8.42
C GLU A 111 -19.54 -15.96 8.10
N ILE A 112 -20.27 -17.06 7.99
CA ILE A 112 -21.72 -17.01 7.78
C ILE A 112 -22.42 -17.19 9.10
N HIS A 113 -23.23 -16.18 9.45
CA HIS A 113 -24.05 -16.16 10.66
C HIS A 113 -25.49 -16.48 10.33
N LYS A 114 -26.13 -17.20 11.26
CA LYS A 114 -27.58 -17.49 11.21
C LYS A 114 -28.24 -16.84 12.41
N THR A 115 -29.23 -15.99 12.18
CA THR A 115 -29.94 -15.28 13.24
C THR A 115 -31.46 -15.24 12.95
N SER A 116 -32.29 -15.00 13.96
CA SER A 116 -33.71 -14.75 13.75
C SER A 116 -33.94 -13.42 13.03
N LEU A 117 -35.07 -13.30 12.36
CA LEU A 117 -35.43 -12.07 11.63
C LEU A 117 -35.52 -10.87 12.60
N GLU A 118 -36.06 -11.07 13.81
CA GLU A 118 -36.14 -10.03 14.84
C GLU A 118 -34.81 -9.50 15.30
N LYS A 119 -33.85 -10.37 15.61
CA LYS A 119 -32.48 -9.97 15.98
C LYS A 119 -31.72 -9.31 14.84
N PHE A 120 -31.98 -9.71 13.61
CA PHE A 120 -31.35 -9.03 12.45
C PHE A 120 -31.93 -7.63 12.26
N ALA A 121 -33.23 -7.47 12.53
CA ALA A 121 -33.93 -6.20 12.46
C ALA A 121 -33.40 -5.14 13.45
N GLU A 122 -32.89 -5.55 14.62
CA GLU A 122 -32.28 -4.64 15.60
C GLU A 122 -30.99 -3.97 15.09
N ILE A 123 -30.29 -4.63 14.21
CA ILE A 123 -29.02 -4.11 13.64
C ILE A 123 -29.18 -3.53 12.23
N TRP A 124 -30.23 -3.86 11.50
CA TRP A 124 -30.46 -3.43 10.14
C TRP A 124 -30.97 -1.99 10.05
N THR A 125 -30.43 -1.18 9.15
CA THR A 125 -30.82 0.23 8.96
C THR A 125 -32.01 0.43 8.01
N GLY A 126 -32.57 -0.63 7.46
CA GLY A 126 -33.59 -0.58 6.41
C GLY A 126 -33.03 -0.46 5.01
N VAL A 127 -31.72 -0.28 4.83
CA VAL A 127 -31.08 -0.08 3.52
C VAL A 127 -30.53 -1.39 2.97
N LEU A 128 -30.84 -1.67 1.69
CA LEU A 128 -30.33 -2.81 0.91
C LEU A 128 -29.81 -2.32 -0.44
N ILE A 129 -28.80 -3.02 -0.95
CA ILE A 129 -28.32 -2.87 -2.31
C ILE A 129 -28.65 -4.17 -3.04
N LEU A 130 -29.69 -4.10 -3.88
CA LEU A 130 -30.09 -5.18 -4.77
C LEU A 130 -29.18 -5.19 -5.97
N MET A 131 -28.75 -6.36 -6.41
CA MET A 131 -27.93 -6.50 -7.61
C MET A 131 -28.17 -7.82 -8.31
N ALA A 132 -28.18 -7.76 -9.65
CA ALA A 132 -28.32 -8.92 -10.51
C ALA A 132 -27.35 -8.75 -11.72
N PRO A 133 -26.86 -9.84 -12.31
CA PRO A 133 -26.09 -9.78 -13.55
C PRO A 133 -26.86 -9.03 -14.64
N GLY A 134 -26.26 -7.95 -15.17
CA GLY A 134 -26.81 -7.18 -16.27
C GLY A 134 -26.37 -7.73 -17.64
N VAL A 135 -26.80 -7.07 -18.72
CA VAL A 135 -26.47 -7.48 -20.11
C VAL A 135 -24.95 -7.40 -20.38
N ALA A 136 -24.25 -6.47 -19.69
CA ALA A 136 -22.80 -6.27 -19.82
C ALA A 136 -21.99 -7.15 -18.85
N PHE A 137 -22.63 -8.03 -18.07
CA PHE A 137 -21.93 -8.87 -17.11
C PHE A 137 -21.21 -10.01 -17.81
N LEU A 138 -19.87 -10.01 -17.69
CA LEU A 138 -19.02 -11.09 -18.18
C LEU A 138 -18.32 -11.75 -16.98
N PRO A 139 -18.58 -13.04 -16.68
CA PRO A 139 -17.86 -13.74 -15.64
C PRO A 139 -16.38 -13.83 -16.01
N LYS A 140 -15.53 -13.08 -15.30
CA LYS A 140 -14.09 -13.03 -15.48
C LYS A 140 -13.39 -13.25 -14.17
N ASN A 141 -12.35 -14.05 -14.15
CA ASN A 141 -11.54 -14.24 -12.96
C ASN A 141 -10.23 -13.46 -13.09
N ASP A 142 -10.20 -12.24 -12.56
CA ASP A 142 -9.00 -11.39 -12.53
C ASP A 142 -8.07 -11.73 -11.34
N LYS A 143 -8.40 -12.76 -10.55
CA LYS A 143 -7.54 -13.22 -9.45
C LYS A 143 -6.41 -14.07 -9.99
N VAL A 144 -5.22 -13.51 -10.03
CA VAL A 144 -4.01 -14.28 -10.33
C VAL A 144 -3.65 -15.13 -9.09
N SER A 145 -3.37 -16.41 -9.31
CA SER A 145 -2.94 -17.30 -8.22
C SER A 145 -1.66 -16.78 -7.56
N ILE A 146 -1.64 -16.71 -6.24
CA ILE A 146 -0.45 -16.31 -5.47
C ILE A 146 0.72 -17.24 -5.82
N PHE A 147 0.46 -18.53 -6.00
CA PHE A 147 1.48 -19.52 -6.35
C PHE A 147 2.11 -19.23 -7.72
N SER A 148 1.34 -18.85 -8.73
CA SER A 148 1.89 -18.47 -10.05
C SER A 148 2.77 -17.22 -9.97
N ARG A 149 2.44 -16.28 -9.08
CA ARG A 149 3.26 -15.08 -8.83
C ARG A 149 4.58 -15.42 -8.14
N PHE A 150 4.56 -16.36 -7.18
CA PHE A 150 5.80 -16.87 -6.60
C PHE A 150 6.68 -17.53 -7.65
N LEU A 151 6.11 -18.35 -8.53
CA LEU A 151 6.86 -18.97 -9.64
C LEU A 151 7.47 -17.93 -10.57
N PHE A 152 6.72 -16.89 -10.92
CA PHE A 152 7.22 -15.79 -11.75
C PHE A 152 8.39 -15.02 -11.10
N LEU A 153 8.39 -14.87 -9.77
CA LEU A 153 9.52 -14.27 -9.04
C LEU A 153 10.76 -15.18 -9.04
N LEU A 154 10.58 -16.50 -9.07
CA LEU A 154 11.65 -17.49 -9.07
C LEU A 154 12.22 -17.76 -10.47
N GLU A 155 11.42 -17.60 -11.52
CA GLU A 155 11.76 -17.91 -12.90
C GLU A 155 13.13 -17.37 -13.38
N PRO A 156 13.48 -16.07 -13.14
CA PRO A 156 14.77 -15.54 -13.57
C PRO A 156 15.97 -16.09 -12.80
N HIS A 157 15.74 -16.82 -11.71
CA HIS A 157 16.77 -17.35 -10.81
C HIS A 157 16.80 -18.87 -10.79
N TRP A 158 16.08 -19.54 -11.71
CA TRP A 158 15.92 -20.98 -11.75
C TRP A 158 17.26 -21.72 -11.80
N ASN A 159 18.22 -21.23 -12.58
CA ASN A 159 19.56 -21.86 -12.69
C ASN A 159 20.29 -21.89 -11.34
N ILE A 160 20.21 -20.84 -10.54
CA ILE A 160 20.88 -20.77 -9.23
C ILE A 160 20.14 -21.67 -8.23
N LEU A 161 18.81 -21.72 -8.30
CA LEU A 161 17.99 -22.61 -7.45
C LEU A 161 18.28 -24.08 -7.73
N VAL A 162 18.45 -24.46 -9.01
CA VAL A 162 18.85 -25.83 -9.39
C VAL A 162 20.25 -26.16 -8.87
N GLN A 163 21.21 -25.24 -8.98
CA GLN A 163 22.55 -25.44 -8.41
C GLN A 163 22.53 -25.60 -6.89
N ALA A 164 21.71 -24.78 -6.19
CA ALA A 164 21.53 -24.91 -4.74
C ALA A 164 20.88 -26.25 -4.37
N LEU A 165 19.91 -26.73 -5.16
CA LEU A 165 19.26 -28.02 -4.95
C LEU A 165 20.24 -29.17 -5.19
N LEU A 166 21.04 -29.13 -6.26
CA LEU A 166 22.09 -30.14 -6.53
C LEU A 166 23.12 -30.17 -5.39
N GLY A 167 23.56 -28.99 -4.94
CA GLY A 167 24.43 -28.90 -3.76
C GLY A 167 23.81 -29.50 -2.50
N ALA A 168 22.51 -29.33 -2.31
CA ALA A 168 21.80 -29.92 -1.19
C ALA A 168 21.67 -31.44 -1.28
N VAL A 169 21.45 -31.98 -2.46
CA VAL A 169 21.45 -33.44 -2.73
C VAL A 169 22.80 -34.02 -2.39
N VAL A 170 23.89 -33.45 -2.91
CA VAL A 170 25.25 -33.94 -2.61
C VAL A 170 25.56 -33.81 -1.10
N TYR A 171 25.21 -32.69 -0.49
CA TYR A 171 25.34 -32.51 0.96
C TYR A 171 24.63 -33.59 1.76
N THR A 172 23.43 -33.99 1.34
CA THR A 172 22.64 -35.05 2.00
C THR A 172 23.28 -36.43 1.83
N ILE A 173 23.72 -36.79 0.63
CA ILE A 173 24.38 -38.07 0.36
C ILE A 173 25.66 -38.19 1.20
N LEU A 174 26.47 -37.10 1.26
CA LEU A 174 27.67 -37.07 2.09
C LEU A 174 27.33 -37.19 3.58
N GLY A 175 26.25 -36.58 4.06
CA GLY A 175 25.81 -36.68 5.44
C GLY A 175 25.39 -38.08 5.84
N LEU A 176 24.71 -38.80 4.95
CA LEU A 176 24.30 -40.19 5.19
C LEU A 176 25.46 -41.18 5.20
N SER A 177 26.65 -40.79 4.71
CA SER A 177 27.85 -41.64 4.84
C SER A 177 28.23 -41.96 6.30
N THR A 178 27.83 -41.09 7.25
CA THR A 178 28.02 -41.31 8.69
C THR A 178 27.34 -42.58 9.18
N SER A 179 26.19 -42.96 8.62
CA SER A 179 25.49 -44.17 9.01
C SER A 179 26.28 -45.41 8.58
N ILE A 180 26.85 -45.42 7.38
CA ILE A 180 27.71 -46.48 6.86
C ILE A 180 28.99 -46.61 7.71
N TYR A 181 29.59 -45.46 8.07
CA TYR A 181 30.76 -45.43 8.93
C TYR A 181 30.50 -46.07 10.28
N LEU A 182 29.37 -45.75 10.94
CA LEU A 182 28.98 -46.36 12.22
C LEU A 182 28.79 -47.87 12.09
N GLN A 183 28.13 -48.35 11.05
CA GLN A 183 27.96 -49.76 10.79
C GLN A 183 29.29 -50.47 10.66
N LYS A 184 30.18 -49.96 9.78
CA LYS A 184 31.47 -50.63 9.51
C LYS A 184 32.40 -50.66 10.72
N ILE A 185 32.40 -49.61 11.54
CA ILE A 185 33.15 -49.64 12.80
C ILE A 185 32.61 -50.71 13.75
N THR A 186 31.28 -50.75 13.94
CA THR A 186 30.69 -51.62 14.93
C THR A 186 30.79 -53.10 14.54
N ASP A 187 30.53 -53.43 13.27
CA ASP A 187 30.44 -54.81 12.82
C ASP A 187 31.78 -55.46 12.45
N PHE A 188 32.78 -54.63 12.00
CA PHE A 188 34.05 -55.16 11.51
C PHE A 188 35.26 -54.67 12.32
N VAL A 189 35.35 -53.35 12.59
CA VAL A 189 36.53 -52.80 13.25
C VAL A 189 36.62 -53.25 14.72
N LEU A 190 35.52 -53.14 15.44
CA LEU A 190 35.47 -53.48 16.89
C LEU A 190 35.47 -55.00 17.09
N VAL A 191 34.87 -55.79 16.22
CA VAL A 191 34.82 -57.26 16.31
C VAL A 191 36.17 -57.88 15.96
N ASP A 192 36.82 -57.41 14.87
CA ASP A 192 38.07 -57.93 14.38
C ASP A 192 39.33 -57.24 14.96
N HIS A 193 39.15 -56.25 15.83
CA HIS A 193 40.23 -55.40 16.41
C HIS A 193 41.17 -54.78 15.35
N ASN A 194 40.61 -54.47 14.14
CA ASN A 194 41.38 -53.98 13.00
C ASN A 194 41.64 -52.48 13.03
N THR A 195 42.77 -52.09 13.63
CA THR A 195 43.20 -50.68 13.77
C THR A 195 43.52 -50.01 12.43
N ASN A 196 43.99 -50.76 11.43
CA ASN A 196 44.27 -50.18 10.09
C ASN A 196 43.00 -49.80 9.36
N LEU A 197 41.95 -50.62 9.44
CA LEU A 197 40.63 -50.32 8.88
C LEU A 197 39.99 -49.14 9.61
N LEU A 198 40.15 -49.03 10.96
CA LEU A 198 39.68 -47.89 11.73
C LEU A 198 40.30 -46.59 11.24
N ASN A 199 41.64 -46.55 11.12
CA ASN A 199 42.35 -45.35 10.69
C ASN A 199 41.93 -44.93 9.27
N LEU A 200 41.83 -45.92 8.33
CA LEU A 200 41.41 -45.66 6.96
C LEU A 200 40.01 -45.05 6.90
N LEU A 201 39.02 -45.68 7.53
CA LEU A 201 37.64 -45.22 7.53
C LEU A 201 37.49 -43.85 8.20
N SER A 202 38.23 -43.57 9.27
CA SER A 202 38.21 -42.31 9.99
C SER A 202 38.80 -41.17 9.15
N ILE A 203 39.91 -41.40 8.45
CA ILE A 203 40.52 -40.42 7.54
C ILE A 203 39.56 -40.10 6.37
N ILE A 204 39.00 -41.15 5.74
CA ILE A 204 37.98 -40.95 4.67
C ILE A 204 36.83 -40.11 5.19
N MET A 205 36.29 -40.45 6.37
CA MET A 205 35.14 -39.72 6.93
C MET A 205 35.46 -38.25 7.24
N LEU A 206 36.65 -37.94 7.76
CA LEU A 206 37.10 -36.56 7.95
C LEU A 206 37.14 -35.79 6.61
N ILE A 207 37.66 -36.39 5.55
CA ILE A 207 37.68 -35.78 4.22
C ILE A 207 36.24 -35.53 3.70
N LEU A 208 35.34 -36.51 3.86
CA LEU A 208 33.94 -36.38 3.45
C LEU A 208 33.21 -35.27 4.23
N ILE A 209 33.46 -35.16 5.53
CA ILE A 209 32.89 -34.08 6.35
C ILE A 209 33.41 -32.71 5.89
N LEU A 210 34.71 -32.52 5.64
CA LEU A 210 35.26 -31.29 5.13
C LEU A 210 34.63 -30.90 3.77
N PHE A 211 34.48 -31.88 2.89
CA PHE A 211 33.86 -31.69 1.60
C PHE A 211 32.35 -31.33 1.73
N GLN A 212 31.64 -31.99 2.64
CA GLN A 212 30.25 -31.70 2.96
C GLN A 212 30.08 -30.26 3.48
N LEU A 213 30.94 -29.81 4.40
CA LEU A 213 30.93 -28.44 4.93
C LEU A 213 31.20 -27.42 3.84
N PHE A 214 32.17 -27.68 2.96
CA PHE A 214 32.48 -26.82 1.82
C PHE A 214 31.28 -26.67 0.87
N ILE A 215 30.62 -27.76 0.51
CA ILE A 215 29.41 -27.73 -0.34
C ILE A 215 28.28 -26.97 0.36
N GLY A 216 28.10 -27.21 1.66
CA GLY A 216 27.12 -26.49 2.48
C GLY A 216 27.35 -24.98 2.47
N TYR A 217 28.59 -24.55 2.60
CA TYR A 217 28.99 -23.14 2.54
C TYR A 217 28.68 -22.52 1.16
N VAL A 218 29.14 -23.17 0.08
CA VAL A 218 28.90 -22.71 -1.30
C VAL A 218 27.40 -22.60 -1.60
N LYS A 219 26.62 -23.62 -1.23
CA LYS A 219 25.16 -23.61 -1.35
C LYS A 219 24.55 -22.39 -0.65
N ASN A 220 24.96 -22.11 0.59
CA ASN A 220 24.41 -20.98 1.36
C ASN A 220 24.76 -19.62 0.74
N ILE A 221 25.96 -19.48 0.12
CA ILE A 221 26.30 -18.25 -0.65
C ILE A 221 25.39 -18.09 -1.86
N PHE A 222 25.08 -19.15 -2.60
CA PHE A 222 24.18 -19.05 -3.75
C PHE A 222 22.77 -18.64 -3.32
N VAL A 223 22.27 -19.20 -2.24
CA VAL A 223 20.97 -18.81 -1.64
C VAL A 223 20.96 -17.34 -1.25
N LEU A 224 22.01 -16.88 -0.56
CA LEU A 224 22.12 -15.48 -0.11
C LEU A 224 22.14 -14.50 -1.30
N LYS A 225 22.97 -14.78 -2.33
CA LYS A 225 23.04 -13.94 -3.54
C LYS A 225 21.71 -13.87 -4.29
N THR A 226 21.00 -14.99 -4.37
CA THR A 226 19.67 -15.04 -5.00
C THR A 226 18.67 -14.20 -4.22
N GLY A 227 18.70 -14.31 -2.90
CA GLY A 227 17.85 -13.53 -2.03
C GLY A 227 18.02 -12.03 -2.19
N GLN A 228 19.26 -11.54 -2.20
CA GLN A 228 19.53 -10.12 -2.41
C GLN A 228 18.99 -9.60 -3.75
N LYS A 229 19.07 -10.40 -4.84
CA LYS A 229 18.52 -10.02 -6.15
C LYS A 229 17.00 -9.98 -6.15
N ILE A 230 16.37 -10.93 -5.47
CA ILE A 230 14.90 -10.96 -5.33
C ILE A 230 14.43 -9.74 -4.51
N ASP A 231 15.14 -9.41 -3.43
CA ASP A 231 14.85 -8.22 -2.61
C ASP A 231 14.85 -6.94 -3.42
N ALA A 232 15.97 -6.68 -4.10
CA ALA A 232 16.11 -5.49 -4.90
C ALA A 232 14.96 -5.37 -5.93
N ARG A 233 14.61 -6.48 -6.56
CA ARG A 233 13.54 -6.51 -7.56
C ARG A 233 12.15 -6.29 -6.96
N LEU A 234 11.86 -6.95 -5.82
CA LEU A 234 10.56 -6.89 -5.19
C LEU A 234 10.32 -5.52 -4.53
N ILE A 235 11.29 -5.05 -3.73
CA ILE A 235 11.15 -3.80 -2.97
C ILE A 235 11.20 -2.59 -3.90
N LEU A 236 12.19 -2.53 -4.80
CA LEU A 236 12.28 -1.42 -5.76
C LEU A 236 11.13 -1.45 -6.77
N GLY A 237 10.70 -2.64 -7.19
CA GLY A 237 9.53 -2.83 -8.05
C GLY A 237 8.24 -2.33 -7.39
N TYR A 238 8.02 -2.67 -6.13
CA TYR A 238 6.89 -2.18 -5.35
C TYR A 238 6.93 -0.66 -5.18
N TYR A 239 8.09 -0.11 -4.79
CA TYR A 239 8.27 1.34 -4.63
C TYR A 239 8.02 2.10 -5.95
N LYS A 240 8.57 1.60 -7.06
CA LYS A 240 8.33 2.18 -8.39
C LYS A 240 6.86 2.11 -8.79
N HIS A 241 6.18 1.01 -8.48
CA HIS A 241 4.74 0.85 -8.72
C HIS A 241 3.94 1.84 -7.88
N LEU A 242 4.28 1.94 -6.58
CA LEU A 242 3.62 2.83 -5.63
C LEU A 242 3.65 4.29 -6.11
N LEU A 243 4.82 4.78 -6.54
CA LEU A 243 4.96 6.16 -7.05
C LEU A 243 4.17 6.44 -8.34
N LYS A 244 3.73 5.40 -9.05
CA LYS A 244 2.89 5.53 -10.26
C LYS A 244 1.40 5.41 -9.96
N LEU A 245 1.01 5.14 -8.73
CA LEU A 245 -0.40 5.11 -8.35
C LEU A 245 -0.98 6.53 -8.32
N PRO A 246 -2.26 6.69 -8.67
CA PRO A 246 -2.91 7.99 -8.67
C PRO A 246 -3.11 8.53 -7.26
N GLN A 247 -3.20 9.87 -7.14
CA GLN A 247 -3.26 10.60 -5.87
C GLN A 247 -4.34 10.09 -4.92
N TYR A 248 -5.53 9.73 -5.43
CA TYR A 248 -6.63 9.26 -4.58
C TYR A 248 -6.30 7.98 -3.79
N PHE A 249 -5.31 7.17 -4.25
CA PHE A 249 -4.83 6.03 -3.48
C PHE A 249 -4.17 6.51 -2.17
N PHE A 250 -3.28 7.51 -2.26
CA PHE A 250 -2.58 8.07 -1.08
C PHE A 250 -3.53 8.78 -0.14
N ASP A 251 -4.59 9.41 -0.65
CA ASP A 251 -5.61 10.07 0.17
C ASP A 251 -6.48 9.06 0.93
N SER A 252 -6.65 7.85 0.37
CA SER A 252 -7.49 6.80 0.92
C SER A 252 -6.78 5.85 1.88
N MET A 253 -5.45 5.75 1.82
CA MET A 253 -4.65 4.79 2.58
C MET A 253 -3.72 5.49 3.57
N ARG A 254 -3.59 4.92 4.76
CA ARG A 254 -2.70 5.48 5.80
C ARG A 254 -1.23 5.18 5.46
N VAL A 255 -0.34 6.15 5.69
CA VAL A 255 1.11 6.00 5.44
C VAL A 255 1.69 4.79 6.18
N GLY A 256 1.32 4.58 7.45
CA GLY A 256 1.78 3.42 8.22
C GLY A 256 1.36 2.08 7.60
N GLU A 257 0.20 2.02 6.98
CA GLU A 257 -0.26 0.81 6.26
C GLU A 257 0.57 0.57 4.99
N ILE A 258 0.89 1.61 4.24
CA ILE A 258 1.76 1.53 3.05
C ILE A 258 3.16 1.01 3.44
N ILE A 259 3.74 1.53 4.55
CA ILE A 259 5.03 1.07 5.08
C ILE A 259 4.96 -0.39 5.52
N SER A 260 3.87 -0.80 6.18
CA SER A 260 3.66 -2.20 6.59
C SER A 260 3.70 -3.18 5.40
N ARG A 261 3.25 -2.77 4.19
CA ARG A 261 3.35 -3.59 2.96
C ARG A 261 4.80 -3.76 2.48
N ILE A 262 5.67 -2.79 2.72
CA ILE A 262 7.11 -2.95 2.46
C ILE A 262 7.69 -4.04 3.37
N ASN A 263 7.29 -4.07 4.64
CA ASN A 263 7.67 -5.12 5.57
C ASN A 263 7.12 -6.51 5.16
N ASP A 264 5.96 -6.55 4.50
CA ASP A 264 5.44 -7.79 3.92
C ASP A 264 6.33 -8.32 2.79
N ALA A 265 6.99 -7.45 1.99
CA ALA A 265 7.98 -7.88 1.00
C ALA A 265 9.17 -8.62 1.64
N VAL A 266 9.62 -8.18 2.83
CA VAL A 266 10.67 -8.86 3.60
C VAL A 266 10.24 -10.28 4.03
N LYS A 267 8.97 -10.48 4.40
CA LYS A 267 8.43 -11.82 4.75
C LYS A 267 8.37 -12.75 3.53
N ILE A 268 7.99 -12.21 2.37
CA ILE A 268 7.99 -12.96 1.10
C ILE A 268 9.42 -13.42 0.76
N ARG A 269 10.40 -12.51 0.89
CA ARG A 269 11.80 -12.85 0.71
C ARG A 269 12.27 -13.97 1.63
N ALA A 270 12.03 -13.82 2.94
CA ALA A 270 12.43 -14.83 3.92
C ALA A 270 11.85 -16.19 3.58
N PHE A 271 10.61 -16.24 3.09
CA PHE A 271 10.02 -17.48 2.60
C PHE A 271 10.78 -18.04 1.39
N ILE A 272 11.09 -17.23 0.39
CA ILE A 272 11.76 -17.69 -0.83
C ILE A 272 13.18 -18.18 -0.51
N ASN A 273 13.94 -17.42 0.26
CA ASN A 273 15.35 -17.71 0.55
C ASN A 273 15.53 -18.89 1.49
N ASP A 274 14.75 -18.92 2.57
CA ASP A 274 14.99 -19.86 3.66
C ASP A 274 14.01 -21.03 3.59
N THR A 275 12.71 -20.72 3.41
CA THR A 275 11.67 -21.73 3.56
C THR A 275 11.50 -22.57 2.30
N ALA A 276 11.44 -21.97 1.10
CA ALA A 276 11.15 -22.70 -0.13
C ALA A 276 12.29 -23.68 -0.50
N ILE A 277 13.55 -23.24 -0.36
CA ILE A 277 14.72 -24.08 -0.64
C ILE A 277 14.83 -25.17 0.41
N THR A 278 14.70 -24.80 1.69
CA THR A 278 14.75 -25.79 2.80
C THR A 278 13.61 -26.80 2.71
N LEU A 279 12.42 -26.41 2.21
CA LEU A 279 11.31 -27.31 1.95
C LEU A 279 11.68 -28.38 0.92
N LEU A 280 12.22 -27.96 -0.23
CA LEU A 280 12.65 -28.91 -1.28
C LEU A 280 13.75 -29.83 -0.78
N VAL A 281 14.75 -29.30 -0.07
CA VAL A 281 15.85 -30.05 0.52
C VAL A 281 15.34 -31.04 1.57
N SER A 282 14.48 -30.59 2.48
CA SER A 282 13.91 -31.44 3.53
C SER A 282 13.06 -32.54 2.93
N LEU A 283 12.26 -32.26 1.90
CA LEU A 283 11.48 -33.28 1.20
C LEU A 283 12.39 -34.35 0.56
N PHE A 284 13.48 -33.91 -0.08
CA PHE A 284 14.47 -34.82 -0.67
C PHE A 284 15.14 -35.68 0.40
N ILE A 285 15.57 -35.08 1.52
CA ILE A 285 16.19 -35.81 2.62
C ILE A 285 15.22 -36.84 3.18
N VAL A 286 13.97 -36.47 3.41
CA VAL A 286 12.94 -37.38 3.94
C VAL A 286 12.72 -38.56 3.00
N ILE A 287 12.54 -38.33 1.70
CA ILE A 287 12.32 -39.38 0.70
C ILE A 287 13.54 -40.31 0.62
N PHE A 288 14.74 -39.74 0.50
CA PHE A 288 15.97 -40.52 0.33
C PHE A 288 16.31 -41.33 1.58
N SER A 289 16.18 -40.75 2.77
CA SER A 289 16.38 -41.46 4.04
C SER A 289 15.36 -42.60 4.19
N PHE A 290 14.11 -42.36 3.78
CA PHE A 290 13.06 -43.35 3.83
C PHE A 290 13.35 -44.56 2.92
N VAL A 291 13.79 -44.30 1.68
CA VAL A 291 14.22 -45.35 0.75
C VAL A 291 15.37 -46.17 1.34
N LEU A 292 16.39 -45.50 1.91
CA LEU A 292 17.50 -46.18 2.57
C LEU A 292 17.06 -47.04 3.76
N MET A 293 16.12 -46.55 4.58
CA MET A 293 15.56 -47.33 5.69
C MET A 293 14.93 -48.65 5.21
N PHE A 294 14.19 -48.62 4.10
CA PHE A 294 13.60 -49.84 3.52
C PHE A 294 14.64 -50.82 2.95
N ILE A 295 15.76 -50.31 2.42
CA ILE A 295 16.88 -51.12 1.93
C ILE A 295 17.59 -51.81 3.09
N TYR A 296 17.80 -51.12 4.22
CA TYR A 296 18.47 -51.68 5.40
C TYR A 296 17.59 -52.71 6.13
N SER A 297 16.35 -52.35 6.48
CA SER A 297 15.43 -53.26 7.16
C SER A 297 13.98 -52.78 6.96
N TRP A 298 13.23 -53.48 6.12
CA TRP A 298 11.84 -53.14 5.86
C TRP A 298 10.96 -53.24 7.13
N LYS A 299 11.29 -54.13 8.07
CA LYS A 299 10.56 -54.30 9.34
C LYS A 299 10.73 -53.07 10.25
N LEU A 300 11.95 -52.56 10.42
CA LEU A 300 12.23 -51.34 11.18
C LEU A 300 11.67 -50.11 10.48
N ALA A 301 11.75 -50.03 9.14
CA ALA A 301 11.19 -48.96 8.36
C ALA A 301 9.67 -48.84 8.53
N LEU A 302 8.94 -49.95 8.64
CA LEU A 302 7.50 -49.94 8.92
C LEU A 302 7.19 -49.29 10.29
N ILE A 303 7.99 -49.55 11.31
CA ILE A 303 7.81 -48.94 12.63
C ILE A 303 7.98 -47.44 12.56
N VAL A 304 9.03 -46.95 11.87
CA VAL A 304 9.26 -45.52 11.68
C VAL A 304 8.19 -44.89 10.79
N SER A 305 7.59 -45.63 9.85
CA SER A 305 6.51 -45.16 9.00
C SER A 305 5.30 -44.64 9.78
N VAL A 306 5.06 -45.12 11.01
CA VAL A 306 3.97 -44.63 11.90
C VAL A 306 4.18 -43.15 12.30
N VAL A 307 5.40 -42.67 12.25
CA VAL A 307 5.70 -41.23 12.53
C VAL A 307 5.04 -40.31 11.50
N ILE A 308 4.93 -40.74 10.23
CA ILE A 308 4.40 -39.91 9.13
C ILE A 308 2.93 -39.50 9.38
N PRO A 309 1.98 -40.41 9.64
CA PRO A 309 0.60 -40.02 9.92
C PRO A 309 0.46 -39.22 11.21
N LEU A 310 1.31 -39.42 12.22
CA LEU A 310 1.32 -38.60 13.43
C LEU A 310 1.78 -37.19 13.15
N TYR A 311 2.81 -37.02 12.35
CA TYR A 311 3.26 -35.71 11.87
C TYR A 311 2.21 -35.02 11.01
N ALA A 312 1.55 -35.75 10.11
CA ALA A 312 0.46 -35.21 9.30
C ALA A 312 -0.70 -34.72 10.18
N LEU A 313 -1.03 -35.46 11.25
CA LEU A 313 -2.09 -35.03 12.20
C LEU A 313 -1.74 -33.69 12.85
N ILE A 314 -0.52 -33.53 13.37
CA ILE A 314 -0.05 -32.23 13.94
C ILE A 314 -0.14 -31.14 12.88
N TYR A 315 0.32 -31.40 11.65
CA TYR A 315 0.26 -30.43 10.55
C TYR A 315 -1.19 -29.99 10.28
N PHE A 316 -2.14 -30.88 10.15
CA PHE A 316 -3.54 -30.53 9.88
C PHE A 316 -4.18 -29.71 11.02
N ILE A 317 -3.88 -30.07 12.28
CA ILE A 317 -4.38 -29.33 13.45
C ILE A 317 -3.82 -27.89 13.44
N THR A 318 -2.50 -27.75 13.28
CA THR A 318 -1.82 -26.45 13.37
C THR A 318 -2.06 -25.56 12.15
N ASN A 319 -2.22 -26.11 10.95
CA ASN A 319 -2.43 -25.36 9.71
C ASN A 319 -3.68 -24.46 9.77
N LYS A 320 -4.82 -25.00 10.19
CA LYS A 320 -6.07 -24.27 10.31
C LYS A 320 -5.97 -23.13 11.34
N LEU A 321 -5.27 -23.37 12.45
CA LEU A 321 -5.06 -22.39 13.51
C LEU A 321 -4.06 -21.30 13.09
N ASN A 322 -2.96 -21.67 12.45
CA ASN A 322 -1.92 -20.75 12.00
C ASN A 322 -2.50 -19.69 11.05
N LYS A 323 -3.23 -20.10 10.02
CA LYS A 323 -3.81 -19.16 9.05
C LYS A 323 -4.60 -18.01 9.69
N LYS A 324 -5.44 -18.32 10.69
CA LYS A 324 -6.27 -17.32 11.38
C LYS A 324 -5.42 -16.44 12.32
N ARG A 325 -4.50 -17.06 13.08
CA ARG A 325 -3.69 -16.37 14.09
C ARG A 325 -2.64 -15.46 13.47
N GLU A 326 -1.94 -15.92 12.42
CA GLU A 326 -0.92 -15.12 11.75
C GLU A 326 -1.53 -13.91 11.02
N ARG A 327 -2.71 -14.08 10.39
CA ARG A 327 -3.42 -12.96 9.81
C ARG A 327 -3.78 -11.91 10.87
N LYS A 328 -4.33 -12.34 12.02
CA LYS A 328 -4.68 -11.41 13.11
C LYS A 328 -3.43 -10.73 13.68
N LEU A 329 -2.32 -11.44 13.81
CA LEU A 329 -1.05 -10.88 14.24
C LEU A 329 -0.57 -9.76 13.29
N MET A 330 -0.68 -9.96 11.96
CA MET A 330 -0.30 -8.94 10.98
C MET A 330 -1.23 -7.72 11.01
N GLU A 331 -2.55 -7.94 11.23
CA GLU A 331 -3.53 -6.86 11.40
C GLU A 331 -3.18 -6.01 12.64
N ASP A 332 -2.97 -6.64 13.81
CA ASP A 332 -2.63 -5.94 15.07
C ASP A 332 -1.26 -5.23 14.99
N THR A 333 -0.30 -5.77 14.24
CA THR A 333 1.00 -5.12 13.98
C THR A 333 0.79 -3.83 13.17
N ALA A 334 0.01 -3.90 12.09
CA ALA A 334 -0.25 -2.73 11.23
C ALA A 334 -1.04 -1.64 11.99
N ASP A 335 -1.98 -2.03 12.87
CA ASP A 335 -2.72 -1.11 13.72
C ASP A 335 -1.82 -0.35 14.70
N LEU A 336 -0.84 -1.04 15.30
CA LEU A 336 0.14 -0.41 16.19
C LEU A 336 1.08 0.52 15.41
N GLU A 337 1.64 0.07 14.28
CA GLU A 337 2.51 0.88 13.42
C GLU A 337 1.80 2.17 12.97
N SER A 338 0.54 2.06 12.55
CA SER A 338 -0.28 3.22 12.17
C SER A 338 -0.49 4.20 13.32
N GLN A 339 -0.74 3.68 14.56
CA GLN A 339 -0.90 4.52 15.75
C GLN A 339 0.40 5.26 16.11
N LEU A 340 1.53 4.59 16.03
CA LEU A 340 2.84 5.20 16.33
C LEU A 340 3.15 6.33 15.33
N VAL A 341 2.94 6.09 14.03
CA VAL A 341 3.11 7.11 12.99
C VAL A 341 2.17 8.29 13.22
N GLU A 342 0.89 8.04 13.53
CA GLU A 342 -0.10 9.09 13.82
C GLU A 342 0.34 9.94 15.03
N SER A 343 0.75 9.28 16.13
CA SER A 343 1.18 9.98 17.36
C SER A 343 2.44 10.81 17.15
N LEU A 344 3.43 10.28 16.42
CA LEU A 344 4.67 11.01 16.14
C LEU A 344 4.44 12.20 15.21
N ASN A 345 3.61 12.05 14.18
CA ASN A 345 3.25 13.17 13.30
C ASN A 345 2.46 14.25 14.02
N SER A 346 1.71 13.90 15.06
CA SER A 346 0.87 14.82 15.85
C SER A 346 1.51 15.19 17.19
N VAL A 347 2.83 14.95 17.37
CA VAL A 347 3.49 15.14 18.67
C VAL A 347 3.37 16.57 19.19
N ARG A 348 3.41 17.57 18.31
CA ARG A 348 3.21 18.97 18.67
C ARG A 348 1.84 19.19 19.30
N THR A 349 0.77 18.72 18.69
CA THR A 349 -0.58 18.79 19.23
C THR A 349 -0.72 18.04 20.56
N ILE A 350 -0.10 16.85 20.67
CA ILE A 350 -0.09 16.08 21.92
C ILE A 350 0.54 16.93 23.04
N LYS A 351 1.64 17.63 22.75
CA LYS A 351 2.34 18.50 23.72
C LYS A 351 1.54 19.76 24.05
N GLU A 352 0.99 20.45 23.03
CA GLU A 352 0.20 21.66 23.21
C GLU A 352 -1.05 21.46 24.06
N PHE A 353 -1.65 20.26 24.00
CA PHE A 353 -2.87 19.93 24.76
C PHE A 353 -2.64 19.03 25.98
N GLY A 354 -1.37 18.67 26.31
CA GLY A 354 -1.05 17.80 27.44
C GLY A 354 -1.67 16.40 27.33
N LEU A 355 -1.74 15.84 26.10
CA LEU A 355 -2.42 14.57 25.79
C LEU A 355 -1.51 13.34 25.88
N GLU A 356 -0.35 13.43 26.52
CA GLU A 356 0.63 12.34 26.60
C GLU A 356 0.02 11.08 27.22
N ALA A 357 -0.71 11.23 28.34
CA ALA A 357 -1.36 10.10 29.02
C ALA A 357 -2.41 9.43 28.13
N TYR A 358 -3.20 10.22 27.41
CA TYR A 358 -4.21 9.71 26.48
C TYR A 358 -3.57 8.96 25.30
N SER A 359 -2.55 9.55 24.68
CA SER A 359 -1.83 8.94 23.56
C SER A 359 -1.12 7.65 23.99
N ASN A 360 -0.52 7.65 25.19
CA ASN A 360 0.10 6.45 25.75
C ASN A 360 -0.93 5.33 25.98
N LEU A 361 -2.06 5.63 26.62
CA LEU A 361 -3.13 4.65 26.84
C LEU A 361 -3.64 4.04 25.52
N LYS A 362 -3.86 4.87 24.50
CA LYS A 362 -4.32 4.44 23.18
C LYS A 362 -3.29 3.49 22.51
N THR A 363 -2.02 3.79 22.65
CA THR A 363 -0.92 2.96 22.16
C THR A 363 -0.78 1.68 22.96
N GLU A 364 -0.87 1.75 24.28
CA GLU A 364 -0.81 0.60 25.18
C GLU A 364 -1.89 -0.44 24.89
N VAL A 365 -3.13 -0.02 24.68
CA VAL A 365 -4.23 -0.92 24.32
C VAL A 365 -3.91 -1.70 23.02
N ARG A 366 -3.38 -1.02 22.00
CA ARG A 366 -2.98 -1.67 20.73
C ARG A 366 -1.80 -2.60 20.91
N PHE A 367 -0.82 -2.18 21.71
CA PHE A 367 0.34 -2.99 22.02
C PHE A 367 -0.03 -4.26 22.80
N ILE A 368 -0.94 -4.15 23.78
CA ILE A 368 -1.47 -5.32 24.51
C ILE A 368 -2.20 -6.27 23.58
N ASN A 369 -2.99 -5.78 22.62
CA ASN A 369 -3.64 -6.61 21.63
C ASN A 369 -2.61 -7.36 20.74
N LEU A 370 -1.56 -6.65 20.30
CA LEU A 370 -0.46 -7.27 19.58
C LEU A 370 0.22 -8.36 20.43
N LEU A 371 0.55 -8.08 21.70
CA LEU A 371 1.16 -9.07 22.60
C LEU A 371 0.28 -10.32 22.78
N ARG A 372 -1.04 -10.15 22.90
CA ARG A 372 -1.98 -11.28 22.95
C ARG A 372 -1.95 -12.11 21.66
N SER A 373 -1.86 -11.45 20.51
CA SER A 373 -1.77 -12.13 19.21
C SER A 373 -0.44 -12.85 19.03
N ILE A 374 0.67 -12.24 19.46
CA ILE A 374 1.99 -12.88 19.52
C ILE A 374 1.94 -14.12 20.40
N TYR A 375 1.42 -13.99 21.63
CA TYR A 375 1.31 -15.10 22.56
C TYR A 375 0.52 -16.27 21.97
N ARG A 376 -0.65 -16.02 21.36
CA ARG A 376 -1.47 -17.05 20.72
C ARG A 376 -0.78 -17.71 19.54
N SER A 377 -0.07 -16.96 18.71
CA SER A 377 0.70 -17.50 17.59
C SER A 377 1.87 -18.35 18.08
N THR A 378 2.64 -17.83 19.05
CA THR A 378 3.80 -18.56 19.62
C THR A 378 3.40 -19.81 20.35
N THR A 379 2.31 -19.80 21.14
CA THR A 379 1.79 -20.99 21.82
C THR A 379 1.43 -22.09 20.82
N ASN A 380 0.84 -21.71 19.66
CA ASN A 380 0.55 -22.69 18.63
C ASN A 380 1.82 -23.29 17.98
N SER A 381 2.84 -22.48 17.80
CA SER A 381 4.15 -22.96 17.31
C SER A 381 4.82 -23.88 18.33
N LEU A 382 4.78 -23.55 19.62
CA LEU A 382 5.29 -24.39 20.71
C LEU A 382 4.57 -25.72 20.78
N PHE A 383 3.24 -25.73 20.65
CA PHE A 383 2.47 -26.99 20.59
C PHE A 383 2.95 -27.88 19.43
N SER A 384 3.14 -27.27 18.24
CA SER A 384 3.65 -28.01 17.07
C SER A 384 5.05 -28.57 17.29
N SER A 385 6.00 -27.74 17.76
CA SER A 385 7.40 -28.17 17.95
C SER A 385 7.54 -29.22 19.07
N THR A 386 6.88 -29.00 20.21
CA THR A 386 6.93 -29.97 21.32
C THR A 386 6.25 -31.26 20.95
N GLY A 387 5.13 -31.22 20.22
CA GLY A 387 4.45 -32.42 19.73
C GLY A 387 5.32 -33.23 18.75
N THR A 388 5.98 -32.57 17.81
CA THR A 388 6.89 -33.25 16.86
C THR A 388 8.12 -33.80 17.57
N GLU A 389 8.66 -33.10 18.56
CA GLU A 389 9.79 -33.57 19.37
C GLU A 389 9.40 -34.81 20.19
N LEU A 390 8.21 -34.80 20.83
CA LEU A 390 7.70 -35.96 21.58
C LEU A 390 7.60 -37.20 20.68
N ILE A 391 6.97 -37.04 19.51
CA ILE A 391 6.84 -38.16 18.52
C ILE A 391 8.23 -38.68 18.15
N SER A 392 9.17 -37.77 17.82
CA SER A 392 10.55 -38.17 17.48
C SER A 392 11.25 -38.96 18.56
N ARG A 393 11.21 -38.44 19.82
CA ARG A 393 11.86 -39.11 20.97
C ARG A 393 11.24 -40.48 21.29
N VAL A 394 9.89 -40.56 21.30
CA VAL A 394 9.19 -41.82 21.52
C VAL A 394 9.52 -42.82 20.42
N SER A 395 9.49 -42.40 19.15
CA SER A 395 9.84 -43.25 18.01
C SER A 395 11.26 -43.77 18.07
N THR A 396 12.21 -42.95 18.53
CA THR A 396 13.61 -43.36 18.74
C THR A 396 13.73 -44.46 19.82
N ILE A 397 13.01 -44.32 20.93
CA ILE A 397 12.98 -45.34 21.98
C ILE A 397 12.37 -46.63 21.48
N VAL A 398 11.23 -46.57 20.80
CA VAL A 398 10.55 -47.75 20.22
C VAL A 398 11.44 -48.44 19.20
N LEU A 399 12.11 -47.68 18.34
CA LEU A 399 13.06 -48.17 17.36
C LEU A 399 14.18 -49.01 18.01
N LEU A 400 14.85 -48.40 19.01
CA LEU A 400 15.95 -49.08 19.72
C LEU A 400 15.45 -50.29 20.48
N TRP A 401 14.30 -50.19 21.10
CA TRP A 401 13.69 -51.31 21.84
C TRP A 401 13.39 -52.49 20.93
N VAL A 402 12.60 -52.32 19.86
CA VAL A 402 12.25 -53.37 18.92
C VAL A 402 13.47 -53.85 18.13
N GLY A 403 14.35 -52.90 17.72
CA GLY A 403 15.60 -53.22 17.03
C GLY A 403 16.53 -54.10 17.86
N SER A 404 16.60 -53.90 19.18
CA SER A 404 17.38 -54.76 20.09
C SER A 404 16.85 -56.20 20.12
N TYR A 405 15.53 -56.41 20.04
CA TYR A 405 14.99 -57.77 19.87
C TYR A 405 15.47 -58.43 18.56
N PHE A 406 15.47 -57.67 17.44
CA PHE A 406 15.94 -58.20 16.15
C PHE A 406 17.46 -58.49 16.16
N VAL A 407 18.26 -57.74 16.95
CA VAL A 407 19.69 -58.05 17.16
C VAL A 407 19.86 -59.31 17.99
N MET A 408 19.11 -59.49 19.09
CA MET A 408 19.13 -60.70 19.92
C MET A 408 18.72 -61.96 19.13
N ASP A 409 17.73 -61.80 18.24
CA ASP A 409 17.29 -62.85 17.31
C ASP A 409 18.25 -63.05 16.12
N ARG A 410 19.38 -62.32 16.05
CA ARG A 410 20.37 -62.36 14.97
C ARG A 410 19.81 -62.10 13.58
N THR A 411 18.70 -61.37 13.47
CA THR A 411 18.10 -60.97 12.18
C THR A 411 18.78 -59.75 11.59
N ILE A 412 19.38 -58.93 12.41
CA ILE A 412 20.21 -57.78 12.05
C ILE A 412 21.46 -57.71 12.93
N THR A 413 22.52 -57.02 12.45
CA THR A 413 23.73 -56.81 13.26
C THR A 413 23.59 -55.59 14.19
N PRO A 414 24.39 -55.48 15.27
CA PRO A 414 24.44 -54.28 16.09
C PRO A 414 24.79 -53.03 15.31
N GLY A 415 25.72 -53.12 14.33
CA GLY A 415 26.09 -52.02 13.47
C GLY A 415 24.98 -51.58 12.52
N GLU A 416 24.17 -52.52 12.01
CA GLU A 416 22.98 -52.24 11.23
C GLU A 416 21.94 -51.43 12.06
N LEU A 417 21.72 -51.79 13.33
CA LEU A 417 20.83 -51.07 14.22
C LEU A 417 21.34 -49.65 14.47
N LEU A 418 22.65 -49.45 14.74
CA LEU A 418 23.24 -48.16 14.94
C LEU A 418 23.23 -47.29 13.65
N SER A 419 23.46 -47.90 12.50
CA SER A 419 23.33 -47.25 11.21
C SER A 419 21.90 -46.79 10.96
N PHE A 420 20.92 -47.67 11.23
CA PHE A 420 19.50 -47.31 11.10
C PHE A 420 19.10 -46.19 12.04
N TYR A 421 19.57 -46.19 13.29
CA TYR A 421 19.38 -45.13 14.25
C TYR A 421 19.96 -43.77 13.72
N ALA A 422 21.13 -43.77 13.11
CA ALA A 422 21.74 -42.60 12.53
C ALA A 422 20.92 -42.08 11.33
N ILE A 423 20.37 -42.96 10.46
CA ILE A 423 19.49 -42.57 9.35
C ILE A 423 18.18 -41.95 9.89
N VAL A 424 17.59 -42.50 10.95
CA VAL A 424 16.39 -41.93 11.60
C VAL A 424 16.69 -40.54 12.18
N GLY A 425 17.88 -40.34 12.78
CA GLY A 425 18.34 -39.02 13.21
C GLY A 425 18.39 -38.00 12.05
N TYR A 426 18.86 -38.45 10.89
CA TYR A 426 18.87 -37.61 9.67
C TYR A 426 17.46 -37.36 9.11
N PHE A 427 16.52 -38.25 9.28
CA PHE A 427 15.12 -38.14 8.83
C PHE A 427 14.28 -37.21 9.71
N THR A 428 14.39 -37.35 11.05
CA THR A 428 13.47 -36.70 11.98
C THR A 428 13.57 -35.16 11.98
N GLY A 429 14.77 -34.62 11.85
CA GLY A 429 15.00 -33.19 11.75
C GLY A 429 14.27 -32.53 10.56
N PRO A 430 14.59 -32.92 9.32
CA PRO A 430 13.88 -32.45 8.13
C PRO A 430 12.38 -32.69 8.15
N ALA A 431 11.91 -33.83 8.64
CA ALA A 431 10.49 -34.15 8.76
C ALA A 431 9.76 -33.18 9.75
N SER A 432 10.37 -32.86 10.89
CA SER A 432 9.86 -31.87 11.82
C SER A 432 9.88 -30.46 11.22
N ASN A 433 10.93 -30.11 10.48
CA ASN A 433 11.04 -28.83 9.79
C ASN A 433 9.90 -28.60 8.77
N LEU A 434 9.50 -29.64 8.02
CA LEU A 434 8.37 -29.57 7.08
C LEU A 434 7.07 -29.11 7.78
N ILE A 435 6.86 -29.55 9.03
CA ILE A 435 5.70 -29.13 9.84
C ILE A 435 5.86 -27.67 10.31
N GLY A 436 7.04 -27.34 10.84
CA GLY A 436 7.36 -25.99 11.32
C GLY A 436 7.28 -24.91 10.23
N MET A 437 7.58 -25.27 8.97
CA MET A 437 7.48 -24.37 7.80
C MET A 437 6.05 -23.92 7.52
N ASN A 438 5.03 -24.62 8.02
CA ASN A 438 3.63 -24.23 7.86
C ASN A 438 3.39 -22.75 8.24
N LYS A 439 3.97 -22.29 9.34
CA LYS A 439 3.86 -20.91 9.80
C LYS A 439 4.48 -19.93 8.78
N SER A 440 5.70 -20.20 8.31
CA SER A 440 6.39 -19.37 7.32
C SER A 440 5.64 -19.32 5.98
N ILE A 441 5.10 -20.47 5.54
CA ILE A 441 4.25 -20.53 4.34
C ILE A 441 3.00 -19.66 4.50
N GLN A 442 2.28 -19.76 5.62
CA GLN A 442 1.08 -18.95 5.86
C GLN A 442 1.42 -17.46 5.94
N ASN A 443 2.52 -17.08 6.60
CA ASN A 443 3.00 -15.72 6.67
C ASN A 443 3.31 -15.16 5.28
N ALA A 444 4.02 -15.91 4.45
CA ALA A 444 4.37 -15.50 3.09
C ALA A 444 3.12 -15.38 2.19
N LEU A 445 2.18 -16.31 2.30
CA LEU A 445 0.93 -16.25 1.52
C LEU A 445 0.08 -15.04 1.90
N ILE A 446 -0.04 -14.73 3.20
CA ILE A 446 -0.78 -13.56 3.66
C ILE A 446 -0.05 -12.28 3.25
N ALA A 447 1.27 -12.21 3.43
CA ALA A 447 2.09 -11.07 3.03
C ALA A 447 2.02 -10.83 1.50
N ALA A 448 2.07 -11.91 0.70
CA ALA A 448 1.93 -11.83 -0.75
C ALA A 448 0.53 -11.35 -1.18
N ASP A 449 -0.52 -11.86 -0.56
CA ASP A 449 -1.89 -11.42 -0.82
C ASP A 449 -2.05 -9.90 -0.57
N ARG A 450 -1.45 -9.40 0.51
CA ARG A 450 -1.47 -7.99 0.89
C ARG A 450 -0.61 -7.10 -0.02
N LEU A 451 0.59 -7.54 -0.39
CA LEU A 451 1.51 -6.78 -1.24
C LEU A 451 0.99 -6.69 -2.68
N PHE A 452 0.61 -7.83 -3.24
CA PHE A 452 0.11 -7.91 -4.62
C PHE A 452 -1.22 -7.21 -4.81
N GLU A 453 -2.01 -7.04 -3.76
CA GLU A 453 -3.23 -6.23 -3.81
C GLU A 453 -2.96 -4.80 -4.25
N ILE A 454 -1.88 -4.18 -3.76
CA ILE A 454 -1.48 -2.83 -4.18
C ILE A 454 -0.83 -2.89 -5.57
N MET A 455 -0.04 -3.91 -5.85
CA MET A 455 0.60 -4.07 -7.16
C MET A 455 -0.39 -4.35 -8.31
N ASP A 456 -1.61 -4.78 -8.00
CA ASP A 456 -2.68 -5.00 -8.98
C ASP A 456 -3.52 -3.75 -9.26
N LEU A 457 -3.28 -2.66 -8.54
CA LEU A 457 -3.98 -1.39 -8.79
C LEU A 457 -3.51 -0.76 -10.09
N ASP A 458 -4.47 -0.16 -10.80
CA ASP A 458 -4.19 0.55 -12.04
C ASP A 458 -3.30 1.76 -11.76
N GLN A 459 -2.18 1.86 -12.49
CA GLN A 459 -1.27 3.00 -12.43
C GLN A 459 -1.83 4.19 -13.23
N GLU A 460 -1.28 5.38 -13.01
CA GLU A 460 -1.50 6.52 -13.90
C GLU A 460 -1.00 6.11 -15.30
N ALA A 461 -1.96 5.78 -16.19
CA ALA A 461 -1.63 5.30 -17.53
C ALA A 461 -1.10 6.46 -18.39
N ASP A 462 0.15 6.39 -18.80
CA ASP A 462 0.79 7.33 -19.74
C ASP A 462 1.13 6.68 -21.10
N GLU A 463 0.93 5.37 -21.21
CA GLU A 463 1.17 4.65 -22.45
C GLU A 463 0.17 5.10 -23.54
N ASN A 464 0.67 5.35 -24.75
CA ASN A 464 -0.12 5.81 -25.91
C ASN A 464 -0.81 7.17 -25.72
N LYS A 465 -0.32 8.05 -24.85
CA LYS A 465 -0.85 9.41 -24.69
C LYS A 465 -0.02 10.44 -25.44
N ILE A 466 -0.69 11.54 -25.76
CA ILE A 466 -0.14 12.63 -26.59
C ILE A 466 0.75 13.51 -25.71
N GLU A 467 1.93 13.86 -26.19
CA GLU A 467 2.75 14.94 -25.61
C GLU A 467 2.35 16.26 -26.25
N ILE A 468 2.18 17.31 -25.43
CA ILE A 468 1.82 18.66 -25.92
C ILE A 468 3.12 19.43 -26.17
N PRO A 469 3.37 19.91 -27.39
CA PRO A 469 4.44 20.85 -27.68
C PRO A 469 4.18 22.20 -27.00
N ARG A 470 5.23 22.88 -26.51
CA ARG A 470 5.11 24.16 -25.81
C ARG A 470 4.40 25.24 -26.64
N GLU A 471 4.65 25.28 -27.95
CA GLU A 471 4.11 26.28 -28.86
C GLU A 471 2.59 26.13 -29.07
N LYS A 472 2.05 24.92 -28.88
CA LYS A 472 0.63 24.61 -29.12
C LYS A 472 -0.25 24.72 -27.88
N ILE A 473 0.27 25.26 -26.79
CA ILE A 473 -0.53 25.54 -25.59
C ILE A 473 -1.52 26.65 -25.88
N GLY A 474 -2.81 26.38 -25.62
CA GLY A 474 -3.89 27.33 -25.75
C GLY A 474 -4.57 27.64 -24.39
N ASN A 475 -5.81 28.07 -24.47
CA ASN A 475 -6.64 28.29 -23.29
C ASN A 475 -6.88 26.97 -22.53
N ILE A 476 -7.09 27.08 -21.20
CA ILE A 476 -7.60 25.96 -20.41
C ILE A 476 -9.11 26.09 -20.35
N GLU A 477 -9.84 25.11 -20.82
CA GLU A 477 -11.31 25.13 -20.85
C GLU A 477 -11.91 23.94 -20.12
N PHE A 478 -12.79 24.23 -19.20
CA PHE A 478 -13.69 23.28 -18.55
C PHE A 478 -15.04 23.33 -19.23
N ARG A 479 -15.55 22.23 -19.76
CA ARG A 479 -16.84 22.15 -20.47
C ARG A 479 -17.73 21.10 -19.82
N GLY A 480 -18.73 21.56 -19.06
CA GLY A 480 -19.68 20.69 -18.39
C GLY A 480 -19.04 19.66 -17.46
N VAL A 481 -17.98 20.04 -16.73
CA VAL A 481 -17.20 19.13 -15.90
C VAL A 481 -17.97 18.78 -14.63
N SER A 482 -18.12 17.47 -14.39
CA SER A 482 -18.63 16.94 -13.13
C SER A 482 -17.51 16.22 -12.40
N PHE A 483 -17.39 16.49 -11.10
CA PHE A 483 -16.35 15.91 -10.27
C PHE A 483 -16.78 15.82 -8.81
N SER A 484 -16.41 14.70 -8.17
CA SER A 484 -16.57 14.46 -6.73
C SER A 484 -15.33 13.76 -6.16
N TYR A 485 -14.95 14.12 -4.93
CA TYR A 485 -13.97 13.35 -4.17
C TYR A 485 -14.62 12.08 -3.65
N GLY A 486 -14.19 10.94 -4.18
CA GLY A 486 -14.85 9.67 -3.91
C GLY A 486 -16.28 9.64 -4.42
N THR A 487 -17.24 9.26 -3.55
CA THR A 487 -18.67 9.11 -3.93
C THR A 487 -19.60 9.88 -2.99
N ARG A 488 -19.07 10.83 -2.21
CA ARG A 488 -19.87 11.48 -1.12
C ARG A 488 -20.40 12.85 -1.49
N THR A 489 -19.57 13.71 -2.05
CA THR A 489 -19.91 15.12 -2.24
C THR A 489 -19.49 15.53 -3.63
N ASP A 490 -20.45 15.94 -4.44
CA ASP A 490 -20.18 16.57 -5.73
C ASP A 490 -19.60 17.96 -5.46
N VAL A 491 -18.42 18.21 -6.04
CA VAL A 491 -17.75 19.51 -5.96
C VAL A 491 -18.09 20.33 -7.18
N PHE A 492 -18.12 19.69 -8.34
CA PHE A 492 -18.53 20.27 -9.60
C PHE A 492 -19.66 19.44 -10.22
N ASP A 493 -20.72 20.16 -10.63
CA ASP A 493 -21.80 19.61 -11.41
C ASP A 493 -22.03 20.47 -12.66
N HIS A 494 -21.71 19.90 -13.83
CA HIS A 494 -21.73 20.60 -15.13
C HIS A 494 -20.95 21.92 -15.15
N PHE A 495 -19.85 22.01 -14.41
CA PHE A 495 -19.00 23.18 -14.29
C PHE A 495 -18.35 23.54 -15.62
N SER A 496 -18.47 24.81 -16.02
CA SER A 496 -17.84 25.37 -17.22
C SER A 496 -17.09 26.64 -16.89
N PHE A 497 -15.81 26.71 -17.31
CA PHE A 497 -14.95 27.86 -17.03
C PHE A 497 -13.79 27.91 -18.03
N ARG A 498 -13.32 29.12 -18.36
CA ARG A 498 -12.22 29.36 -19.30
C ARG A 498 -11.13 30.21 -18.68
N ILE A 499 -9.88 29.74 -18.77
CA ILE A 499 -8.67 30.47 -18.41
C ILE A 499 -7.94 30.79 -19.72
N LYS A 500 -7.78 32.08 -20.04
CA LYS A 500 -7.16 32.50 -21.29
C LYS A 500 -5.65 32.42 -21.22
N LYS A 501 -5.03 32.01 -22.33
CA LYS A 501 -3.58 31.98 -22.49
C LYS A 501 -2.97 33.37 -22.32
N GLY A 502 -1.87 33.49 -21.52
CA GLY A 502 -1.12 34.68 -21.33
C GLY A 502 -1.77 35.71 -20.39
N GLU A 503 -2.94 35.41 -19.79
CA GLU A 503 -3.61 36.28 -18.82
C GLU A 503 -3.40 35.77 -17.38
N ILE A 504 -3.53 36.68 -16.42
CA ILE A 504 -3.65 36.39 -15.00
C ILE A 504 -5.12 36.21 -14.68
N THR A 505 -5.53 34.99 -14.34
CA THR A 505 -6.89 34.71 -13.87
C THR A 505 -6.87 34.52 -12.36
N ALA A 506 -7.66 35.28 -11.63
CA ALA A 506 -7.85 35.13 -10.19
C ALA A 506 -9.17 34.38 -9.90
N VAL A 507 -9.12 33.39 -9.01
CA VAL A 507 -10.30 32.70 -8.53
C VAL A 507 -10.48 32.98 -7.05
N VAL A 508 -11.63 33.55 -6.70
CA VAL A 508 -12.01 33.89 -5.33
C VAL A 508 -13.32 33.22 -4.93
N GLY A 509 -13.59 33.09 -3.65
CA GLY A 509 -14.82 32.49 -3.15
C GLY A 509 -14.66 31.95 -1.73
N GLU A 510 -15.75 31.51 -1.13
CA GLU A 510 -15.75 30.95 0.23
C GLU A 510 -14.95 29.64 0.29
N SER A 511 -14.55 29.24 1.52
CA SER A 511 -13.92 27.94 1.74
C SER A 511 -14.88 26.82 1.31
N GLY A 512 -14.35 25.81 0.60
CA GLY A 512 -15.17 24.71 0.10
C GLY A 512 -15.90 25.00 -1.23
N SER A 513 -15.71 26.14 -1.88
CA SER A 513 -16.34 26.45 -3.18
C SER A 513 -15.76 25.70 -4.38
N GLY A 514 -14.64 24.93 -4.21
CA GLY A 514 -14.01 24.13 -5.27
C GLY A 514 -12.73 24.71 -5.87
N LYS A 515 -12.19 25.80 -5.34
CA LYS A 515 -10.99 26.50 -5.88
C LYS A 515 -9.76 25.58 -5.99
N THR A 516 -9.37 24.94 -4.90
CA THR A 516 -8.24 23.99 -4.87
C THR A 516 -8.50 22.77 -5.75
N THR A 517 -9.77 22.35 -5.87
CA THR A 517 -10.17 21.28 -6.79
C THR A 517 -9.90 21.64 -8.24
N LEU A 518 -10.13 22.90 -8.64
CA LEU A 518 -9.81 23.39 -9.98
C LEU A 518 -8.32 23.19 -10.30
N VAL A 519 -7.43 23.57 -9.38
CA VAL A 519 -5.98 23.37 -9.49
C VAL A 519 -5.61 21.90 -9.60
N ALA A 520 -6.22 21.06 -8.77
CA ALA A 520 -5.97 19.61 -8.77
C ALA A 520 -6.40 18.92 -10.09
N LEU A 521 -7.51 19.37 -10.69
CA LEU A 521 -8.00 18.83 -11.97
C LEU A 521 -7.14 19.27 -13.16
N ILE A 522 -6.63 20.52 -13.17
CA ILE A 522 -5.68 20.98 -14.20
C ILE A 522 -4.41 20.13 -14.18
N GLN A 523 -3.91 19.73 -13.00
CA GLN A 523 -2.75 18.86 -12.84
C GLN A 523 -3.05 17.38 -13.14
N LYS A 524 -4.32 17.05 -13.39
CA LYS A 524 -4.77 15.67 -13.61
C LYS A 524 -4.42 14.74 -12.42
N LEU A 525 -4.54 15.28 -11.20
CA LEU A 525 -4.36 14.48 -9.96
C LEU A 525 -5.56 13.54 -9.73
N TYR A 526 -6.74 13.93 -10.21
CA TYR A 526 -7.98 13.15 -10.11
C TYR A 526 -8.67 13.06 -11.47
N PRO A 527 -9.29 11.92 -11.79
CA PRO A 527 -10.12 11.77 -12.99
C PRO A 527 -11.47 12.49 -12.81
N ILE A 528 -11.95 13.17 -13.83
CA ILE A 528 -13.30 13.73 -13.86
C ILE A 528 -14.35 12.63 -14.09
N THR A 529 -15.57 12.83 -13.56
CA THR A 529 -16.68 11.89 -13.71
C THR A 529 -17.54 12.19 -14.95
N GLY A 530 -17.55 13.43 -15.42
CA GLY A 530 -18.28 13.87 -16.61
C GLY A 530 -17.66 15.11 -17.23
N GLY A 531 -18.06 15.44 -18.46
CA GLY A 531 -17.55 16.61 -19.16
C GLY A 531 -16.16 16.45 -19.77
N ASN A 532 -15.50 17.58 -20.02
CA ASN A 532 -14.19 17.64 -20.67
C ASN A 532 -13.34 18.79 -20.14
N ILE A 533 -12.03 18.55 -19.97
CA ILE A 533 -11.03 19.59 -19.72
C ILE A 533 -10.05 19.58 -20.89
N SER A 534 -9.85 20.73 -21.53
CA SER A 534 -8.93 20.87 -22.65
C SER A 534 -7.88 21.94 -22.41
N LEU A 535 -6.70 21.74 -23.00
CA LEU A 535 -5.61 22.70 -23.09
C LEU A 535 -5.38 23.01 -24.58
N GLY A 536 -5.92 24.15 -25.03
CA GLY A 536 -6.04 24.44 -26.44
C GLY A 536 -6.91 23.39 -27.16
N GLU A 537 -6.37 22.76 -28.17
CA GLU A 537 -7.06 21.70 -28.94
C GLU A 537 -6.98 20.31 -28.27
N TYR A 538 -6.16 20.15 -27.23
CA TYR A 538 -5.88 18.85 -26.60
C TYR A 538 -6.79 18.60 -25.41
N ASN A 539 -7.56 17.48 -25.49
CA ASN A 539 -8.30 16.98 -24.33
C ASN A 539 -7.33 16.36 -23.32
N LEU A 540 -7.33 16.81 -22.05
CA LEU A 540 -6.43 16.33 -21.00
C LEU A 540 -6.55 14.82 -20.74
N LYS A 541 -7.70 14.20 -21.06
CA LYS A 541 -7.88 12.76 -20.97
C LYS A 541 -6.87 11.98 -21.82
N HIS A 542 -6.48 12.52 -22.97
CA HIS A 542 -5.57 11.89 -23.92
C HIS A 542 -4.12 12.39 -23.82
N VAL A 543 -3.85 13.37 -22.96
CA VAL A 543 -2.53 13.96 -22.74
C VAL A 543 -1.74 13.14 -21.73
N SER A 544 -0.43 12.96 -22.00
CA SER A 544 0.52 12.36 -21.05
C SER A 544 0.61 13.22 -19.78
N THR A 545 0.47 12.57 -18.64
CA THR A 545 0.59 13.22 -17.31
C THR A 545 1.98 13.82 -17.12
N HIS A 546 3.02 13.14 -17.63
CA HIS A 546 4.40 13.63 -17.57
C HIS A 546 4.59 14.90 -18.41
N SER A 547 4.07 14.94 -19.65
CA SER A 547 4.11 16.12 -20.52
C SER A 547 3.36 17.27 -19.88
N LEU A 548 2.15 17.05 -19.38
CA LEU A 548 1.34 18.08 -18.71
C LEU A 548 2.06 18.68 -17.50
N ARG A 549 2.61 17.83 -16.60
CA ARG A 549 3.31 18.27 -15.38
C ARG A 549 4.66 18.98 -15.66
N LYS A 550 5.22 18.85 -16.86
CA LYS A 550 6.36 19.69 -17.32
C LYS A 550 5.92 21.10 -17.71
N LEU A 551 4.71 21.24 -18.25
CA LEU A 551 4.17 22.51 -18.72
C LEU A 551 3.50 23.34 -17.61
N VAL A 552 3.13 22.70 -16.49
CA VAL A 552 2.40 23.29 -15.38
C VAL A 552 3.30 23.36 -14.14
N GLY A 553 3.59 24.55 -13.68
CA GLY A 553 4.24 24.81 -12.38
C GLY A 553 3.17 25.09 -11.32
N VAL A 554 3.35 24.53 -10.13
CA VAL A 554 2.38 24.66 -9.04
C VAL A 554 3.06 25.11 -7.77
N VAL A 555 2.49 26.13 -7.13
CA VAL A 555 2.80 26.53 -5.76
C VAL A 555 1.60 26.14 -4.90
N PRO A 556 1.66 25.03 -4.18
CA PRO A 556 0.51 24.51 -3.42
C PRO A 556 0.30 25.30 -2.11
N GLN A 557 -0.91 25.19 -1.55
CA GLN A 557 -1.25 25.76 -0.25
C GLN A 557 -0.40 25.18 0.89
N ARG A 558 -0.23 23.84 0.91
CA ARG A 558 0.66 23.15 1.85
C ARG A 558 2.03 22.95 1.21
N LEU A 559 3.05 23.49 1.87
CA LEU A 559 4.42 23.47 1.38
C LEU A 559 5.22 22.33 2.01
N ASP A 560 5.56 21.32 1.20
CA ASP A 560 6.44 20.22 1.62
C ASP A 560 7.83 20.42 0.99
N LEU A 561 8.85 20.55 1.86
CA LEU A 561 10.25 20.61 1.45
C LEU A 561 10.94 19.29 1.77
N PHE A 562 11.80 18.85 0.86
CA PHE A 562 12.60 17.65 1.03
C PHE A 562 13.77 17.92 1.98
N THR A 563 14.14 16.92 2.76
CA THR A 563 15.39 16.95 3.51
C THR A 563 16.56 16.93 2.53
N GLY A 564 17.40 17.94 2.58
CA GLY A 564 18.49 18.17 1.65
C GLY A 564 18.97 19.62 1.67
N THR A 565 19.75 20.03 0.69
CA THR A 565 20.21 21.43 0.56
C THR A 565 19.11 22.32 0.01
N LEU A 566 19.27 23.66 0.19
CA LEU A 566 18.39 24.63 -0.44
C LEU A 566 18.41 24.50 -1.96
N LEU A 567 19.61 24.27 -2.53
CA LEU A 567 19.81 24.03 -3.96
C LEU A 567 18.96 22.86 -4.47
N GLU A 568 19.04 21.71 -3.80
CA GLU A 568 18.26 20.50 -4.13
C GLU A 568 16.75 20.74 -4.01
N ASN A 569 16.34 21.59 -3.09
CA ASN A 569 14.93 21.95 -2.91
C ASN A 569 14.39 22.88 -3.99
N ILE A 570 15.22 23.73 -4.61
CA ILE A 570 14.84 24.58 -5.74
C ILE A 570 14.86 23.76 -7.03
N ALA A 571 15.95 23.05 -7.31
CA ALA A 571 16.15 22.25 -8.53
C ALA A 571 15.76 20.78 -8.35
N VAL A 572 14.57 20.55 -7.80
CA VAL A 572 14.10 19.18 -7.51
C VAL A 572 14.09 18.30 -8.77
N GLY A 573 14.82 17.18 -8.70
CA GLY A 573 14.89 16.20 -9.77
C GLY A 573 16.03 16.40 -10.77
N GLU A 574 16.90 17.39 -10.58
CA GLU A 574 18.11 17.59 -11.37
C GLU A 574 19.37 17.28 -10.57
N PHE A 575 20.28 16.46 -11.17
CA PHE A 575 21.56 16.11 -10.56
C PHE A 575 22.64 17.16 -10.82
N SER A 576 22.48 17.99 -11.84
CA SER A 576 23.39 19.06 -12.23
C SER A 576 22.62 20.35 -12.45
N PRO A 577 22.20 21.05 -11.37
CA PRO A 577 21.37 22.23 -11.45
C PRO A 577 22.11 23.44 -12.06
N ASP A 578 21.41 24.23 -12.86
CA ASP A 578 21.90 25.50 -13.40
C ASP A 578 21.88 26.58 -12.29
N LEU A 579 23.07 26.86 -11.75
CA LEU A 579 23.26 27.82 -10.68
C LEU A 579 22.92 29.24 -11.10
N THR A 580 23.24 29.64 -12.35
CA THR A 580 22.98 31.01 -12.86
C THR A 580 21.48 31.25 -12.85
N ARG A 581 20.71 30.32 -13.39
CA ARG A 581 19.27 30.38 -13.42
C ARG A 581 18.65 30.40 -12.02
N ILE A 582 19.20 29.61 -11.07
CA ILE A 582 18.73 29.62 -9.68
C ILE A 582 18.98 30.97 -9.03
N MET A 583 20.16 31.57 -9.25
CA MET A 583 20.49 32.90 -8.73
C MET A 583 19.55 33.96 -9.29
N ASP A 584 19.27 33.98 -10.58
CA ASP A 584 18.34 34.94 -11.21
C ASP A 584 16.92 34.81 -10.63
N ILE A 585 16.43 33.58 -10.45
CA ILE A 585 15.12 33.34 -9.83
C ILE A 585 15.12 33.83 -8.37
N CYS A 586 16.13 33.49 -7.60
CA CYS A 586 16.23 33.89 -6.20
C CYS A 586 16.35 35.43 -6.06
N HIS A 587 17.04 36.07 -6.99
CA HIS A 587 17.11 37.54 -7.05
C HIS A 587 15.71 38.15 -7.29
N SER A 588 14.99 37.64 -8.28
CA SER A 588 13.63 38.12 -8.61
C SER A 588 12.62 37.95 -7.47
N LEU A 589 12.85 36.96 -6.59
CA LEU A 589 12.00 36.70 -5.42
C LEU A 589 12.50 37.34 -4.12
N GLY A 590 13.53 38.20 -4.16
CA GLY A 590 14.09 38.87 -2.98
C GLY A 590 14.64 37.87 -1.94
N MET A 591 15.23 36.76 -2.40
CA MET A 591 15.70 35.70 -1.50
C MET A 591 17.14 35.89 -1.00
N GLN A 592 17.88 36.87 -1.51
CA GLN A 592 19.31 37.10 -1.22
C GLN A 592 19.57 37.29 0.27
N ALA A 593 18.84 38.20 0.90
CA ALA A 593 19.05 38.54 2.30
C ALA A 593 18.90 37.34 3.27
N PHE A 594 18.00 36.38 2.94
CA PHE A 594 17.89 35.20 3.78
C PHE A 594 18.92 34.12 3.40
N ILE A 595 19.27 33.97 2.12
CA ILE A 595 20.30 33.01 1.67
C ILE A 595 21.67 33.36 2.27
N GLU A 596 22.00 34.68 2.32
CA GLU A 596 23.23 35.16 2.96
C GLU A 596 23.29 34.89 4.47
N LYS A 597 22.16 34.83 5.14
CA LYS A 597 22.06 34.45 6.57
C LYS A 597 22.23 32.96 6.81
N LEU A 598 22.09 32.12 5.79
CA LEU A 598 22.25 30.69 5.93
C LEU A 598 23.75 30.31 6.04
N PRO A 599 24.13 29.36 6.92
CA PRO A 599 25.53 29.03 7.20
C PRO A 599 26.38 28.64 5.99
N ALA A 600 25.76 28.06 4.95
CA ALA A 600 26.43 27.61 3.72
C ALA A 600 25.70 28.11 2.45
N GLY A 601 24.93 29.21 2.55
CA GLY A 601 24.17 29.77 1.43
C GLY A 601 23.25 28.72 0.76
N PHE A 602 23.35 28.52 -0.54
CA PHE A 602 22.58 27.51 -1.28
C PHE A 602 22.84 26.07 -0.86
N ASN A 603 24.02 25.78 -0.30
CA ASN A 603 24.37 24.43 0.20
C ASN A 603 23.93 24.20 1.66
N SER A 604 23.22 25.16 2.26
CA SER A 604 22.69 24.99 3.60
C SER A 604 21.65 23.86 3.64
N TRP A 605 21.80 23.02 4.65
CA TRP A 605 20.93 21.88 4.88
C TRP A 605 19.55 22.31 5.38
N ILE A 606 18.52 21.95 4.67
CA ILE A 606 17.12 22.17 5.04
C ILE A 606 16.62 20.91 5.73
N GLY A 607 16.20 21.03 6.99
CA GLY A 607 15.66 19.91 7.75
C GLY A 607 14.33 19.40 7.19
N GLU A 608 13.83 18.34 7.80
CA GLU A 608 12.56 17.70 7.41
C GLU A 608 11.42 18.75 7.36
N ASN A 609 10.67 18.79 6.26
CA ASN A 609 9.63 19.78 6.00
C ASN A 609 10.06 21.23 6.17
N GLY A 610 11.36 21.53 6.00
CA GLY A 610 11.89 22.90 6.11
C GLY A 610 11.82 23.47 7.52
N THR A 611 12.01 22.67 8.56
CA THR A 611 11.90 23.11 9.97
C THR A 611 12.80 24.29 10.32
N THR A 612 13.86 24.53 9.55
CA THR A 612 14.81 25.63 9.72
C THR A 612 14.37 26.94 9.08
N LEU A 613 13.30 26.94 8.26
CA LEU A 613 12.81 28.09 7.51
C LEU A 613 11.50 28.62 8.08
N SER A 614 11.33 29.95 8.04
CA SER A 614 10.04 30.61 8.31
C SER A 614 8.99 30.27 7.23
N GLY A 615 7.72 30.50 7.51
CA GLY A 615 6.62 30.26 6.55
C GLY A 615 6.82 31.01 5.23
N GLY A 616 7.24 32.28 5.30
CA GLY A 616 7.51 33.08 4.11
C GLY A 616 8.72 32.62 3.31
N GLU A 617 9.80 32.16 3.96
CA GLU A 617 10.97 31.59 3.30
C GLU A 617 10.62 30.28 2.58
N LYS A 618 9.87 29.37 3.24
CA LYS A 618 9.35 28.15 2.60
C LYS A 618 8.55 28.47 1.35
N GLN A 619 7.72 29.49 1.41
CA GLN A 619 6.85 29.89 0.30
C GLN A 619 7.67 30.40 -0.89
N ARG A 620 8.68 31.25 -0.64
CA ARG A 620 9.61 31.71 -1.70
C ARG A 620 10.40 30.57 -2.30
N VAL A 621 10.86 29.59 -1.51
CA VAL A 621 11.51 28.39 -2.03
C VAL A 621 10.56 27.57 -2.92
N ALA A 622 9.30 27.42 -2.53
CA ALA A 622 8.31 26.70 -3.35
C ALA A 622 8.00 27.45 -4.66
N ILE A 623 7.97 28.78 -4.65
CA ILE A 623 7.83 29.60 -5.87
C ILE A 623 9.07 29.43 -6.75
N ALA A 624 10.29 29.53 -6.19
CA ALA A 624 11.54 29.31 -6.91
C ALA A 624 11.58 27.92 -7.57
N ARG A 625 11.14 26.87 -6.85
CA ARG A 625 10.98 25.50 -7.38
C ARG A 625 10.06 25.44 -8.58
N ALA A 626 8.91 26.10 -8.52
CA ALA A 626 7.95 26.14 -9.61
C ALA A 626 8.51 26.86 -10.85
N LEU A 627 9.23 27.96 -10.64
CA LEU A 627 9.83 28.78 -11.71
C LEU A 627 11.07 28.12 -12.34
N TYR A 628 11.83 27.35 -11.58
CA TYR A 628 13.04 26.70 -12.08
C TYR A 628 12.76 25.77 -13.27
N ARG A 629 11.60 25.15 -13.35
CA ARG A 629 11.18 24.31 -14.47
C ARG A 629 10.73 25.07 -15.71
N ASP A 630 10.62 26.41 -15.67
CA ASP A 630 10.11 27.25 -16.74
C ASP A 630 8.77 26.79 -17.33
N PRO A 631 7.75 26.68 -16.51
CA PRO A 631 6.46 26.23 -16.98
C PRO A 631 5.77 27.28 -17.85
N GLU A 632 4.84 26.85 -18.71
CA GLU A 632 3.99 27.75 -19.51
C GLU A 632 2.74 28.17 -18.73
N ILE A 633 2.32 27.35 -17.77
CA ILE A 633 1.16 27.59 -16.93
C ILE A 633 1.62 27.57 -15.48
N LEU A 634 1.27 28.58 -14.72
CA LEU A 634 1.58 28.70 -13.30
C LEU A 634 0.28 28.70 -12.48
N LEU A 635 0.20 27.84 -11.50
CA LEU A 635 -0.93 27.69 -10.59
C LEU A 635 -0.48 28.05 -9.18
N PHE A 636 -1.04 29.13 -8.62
CA PHE A 636 -0.78 29.59 -7.26
C PHE A 636 -2.00 29.28 -6.39
N ASP A 637 -1.88 28.35 -5.46
CA ASP A 637 -2.95 28.00 -4.52
C ASP A 637 -2.65 28.62 -3.16
N GLU A 638 -3.26 29.77 -2.86
CA GLU A 638 -3.05 30.59 -1.65
C GLU A 638 -1.57 30.93 -1.35
N ALA A 639 -0.77 31.05 -2.40
CA ALA A 639 0.67 31.14 -2.34
C ALA A 639 1.24 32.46 -1.75
N THR A 640 0.41 33.38 -1.31
CA THR A 640 0.85 34.65 -0.69
C THR A 640 0.38 34.78 0.76
N SER A 641 -0.33 33.80 1.31
CA SER A 641 -0.99 33.89 2.63
C SER A 641 -0.01 34.04 3.79
N SER A 642 1.19 33.49 3.69
CA SER A 642 2.21 33.48 4.75
C SER A 642 3.32 34.51 4.54
N LEU A 643 3.24 35.34 3.50
CA LEU A 643 4.25 36.36 3.19
C LEU A 643 4.01 37.66 3.97
N ASP A 644 5.11 38.27 4.37
CA ASP A 644 5.13 39.66 4.79
C ASP A 644 4.96 40.63 3.58
N ASN A 645 4.63 41.88 3.83
CA ASN A 645 4.31 42.82 2.77
C ASN A 645 5.45 43.03 1.75
N GLU A 646 6.70 43.03 2.21
CA GLU A 646 7.86 43.19 1.32
C GLU A 646 8.04 41.95 0.42
N SER A 647 7.99 40.78 0.98
CA SER A 647 8.06 39.52 0.22
C SER A 647 6.88 39.35 -0.76
N GLU A 648 5.68 39.83 -0.39
CA GLU A 648 4.52 39.80 -1.26
C GLU A 648 4.74 40.70 -2.49
N GLN A 649 5.35 41.90 -2.34
CA GLN A 649 5.67 42.77 -3.46
C GLN A 649 6.61 42.11 -4.47
N PHE A 650 7.66 41.42 -4.02
CA PHE A 650 8.55 40.67 -4.91
C PHE A 650 7.82 39.60 -5.71
N VAL A 651 6.92 38.86 -5.06
CA VAL A 651 6.11 37.80 -5.73
C VAL A 651 5.15 38.45 -6.73
N GLN A 652 4.49 39.55 -6.40
CA GLN A 652 3.59 40.27 -7.31
C GLN A 652 4.34 40.78 -8.53
N GLU A 653 5.52 41.38 -8.36
CA GLU A 653 6.35 41.84 -9.46
C GLU A 653 6.82 40.69 -10.34
N THR A 654 7.21 39.57 -9.73
CA THR A 654 7.56 38.35 -10.48
C THR A 654 6.37 37.85 -11.31
N ILE A 655 5.17 37.85 -10.77
CA ILE A 655 3.94 37.45 -11.49
C ILE A 655 3.71 38.38 -12.70
N ARG A 656 3.90 39.72 -12.56
CA ARG A 656 3.78 40.69 -13.68
C ARG A 656 4.82 40.42 -14.78
N GLN A 657 6.07 40.16 -14.40
CA GLN A 657 7.14 39.84 -15.35
C GLN A 657 6.87 38.53 -16.11
N LEU A 658 6.31 37.53 -15.44
CA LEU A 658 5.93 36.25 -16.05
C LEU A 658 4.76 36.43 -17.04
N LYS A 659 3.78 37.26 -16.70
CA LYS A 659 2.73 37.66 -17.63
C LYS A 659 3.30 38.36 -18.85
N ALA A 660 4.20 39.34 -18.67
CA ALA A 660 4.86 40.03 -19.77
C ALA A 660 5.64 39.06 -20.70
N LYS A 661 6.11 37.93 -20.19
CA LYS A 661 6.69 36.82 -20.97
C LYS A 661 5.65 35.91 -21.62
N GLY A 662 4.35 36.21 -21.53
CA GLY A 662 3.26 35.45 -22.12
C GLY A 662 2.86 34.17 -21.35
N LYS A 663 3.29 34.00 -20.11
CA LYS A 663 2.90 32.85 -19.29
C LYS A 663 1.43 32.96 -18.84
N THR A 664 0.74 31.84 -18.76
CA THR A 664 -0.65 31.75 -18.24
C THR A 664 -0.62 31.56 -16.74
N ILE A 665 -1.33 32.39 -15.99
CA ILE A 665 -1.25 32.36 -14.53
C ILE A 665 -2.65 32.24 -13.93
N LEU A 666 -2.85 31.22 -13.08
CA LEU A 666 -4.04 31.05 -12.27
C LEU A 666 -3.69 31.26 -10.81
N VAL A 667 -4.39 32.21 -10.15
CA VAL A 667 -4.17 32.48 -8.74
C VAL A 667 -5.45 32.22 -7.94
N ILE A 668 -5.39 31.31 -7.00
CA ILE A 668 -6.41 31.23 -5.95
C ILE A 668 -6.00 32.18 -4.84
N ALA A 669 -6.77 33.24 -4.65
CA ALA A 669 -6.40 34.32 -3.76
C ALA A 669 -7.42 34.55 -2.64
N HIS A 670 -6.88 34.83 -1.46
CA HIS A 670 -7.62 35.35 -0.30
C HIS A 670 -7.24 36.81 0.04
N ARG A 671 -6.25 37.40 -0.65
CA ARG A 671 -5.81 38.80 -0.47
C ARG A 671 -6.23 39.64 -1.65
N LEU A 672 -6.84 40.80 -1.37
CA LEU A 672 -7.32 41.73 -2.36
C LEU A 672 -6.20 42.26 -3.25
N SER A 673 -5.01 42.52 -2.67
CA SER A 673 -3.81 43.01 -3.36
C SER A 673 -3.41 42.15 -4.56
N THR A 674 -3.57 40.84 -4.45
CA THR A 674 -3.26 39.90 -5.53
C THR A 674 -4.37 39.82 -6.58
N VAL A 675 -5.63 39.99 -6.17
CA VAL A 675 -6.81 39.90 -7.05
C VAL A 675 -6.97 41.11 -7.94
N ILE A 676 -6.69 42.32 -7.44
CA ILE A 676 -6.84 43.60 -8.20
C ILE A 676 -6.00 43.61 -9.48
N GLN A 677 -4.88 42.90 -9.50
CA GLN A 677 -3.96 42.88 -10.64
C GLN A 677 -4.32 41.83 -11.70
N ALA A 678 -5.35 41.01 -11.45
CA ALA A 678 -5.77 39.99 -12.40
C ALA A 678 -6.54 40.62 -13.59
N ASP A 679 -6.27 40.08 -14.77
CA ASP A 679 -7.00 40.45 -16.00
C ASP A 679 -8.45 39.96 -15.96
N HIS A 680 -8.63 38.79 -15.38
CA HIS A 680 -9.91 38.14 -15.23
C HIS A 680 -10.09 37.60 -13.81
N ILE A 681 -11.22 37.88 -13.21
CA ILE A 681 -11.60 37.44 -11.87
C ILE A 681 -12.85 36.59 -11.97
N ALA A 682 -12.83 35.39 -11.37
CA ALA A 682 -13.98 34.51 -11.26
C ALA A 682 -14.35 34.29 -9.80
N VAL A 683 -15.59 34.55 -9.44
CA VAL A 683 -16.14 34.30 -8.10
C VAL A 683 -16.83 32.96 -8.08
N MET A 684 -16.31 32.05 -7.26
CA MET A 684 -16.86 30.69 -7.12
C MET A 684 -17.72 30.53 -5.87
N GLU A 685 -18.88 29.89 -6.04
CA GLU A 685 -19.75 29.49 -4.94
C GLU A 685 -20.34 28.10 -5.23
N LYS A 686 -20.20 27.18 -4.27
CA LYS A 686 -20.77 25.81 -4.35
C LYS A 686 -20.50 25.10 -5.69
N GLY A 687 -19.27 25.22 -6.19
CA GLY A 687 -18.86 24.53 -7.43
C GLY A 687 -19.31 25.22 -8.73
N LEU A 688 -19.83 26.44 -8.66
CA LEU A 688 -20.25 27.23 -9.83
C LEU A 688 -19.52 28.56 -9.84
N VAL A 689 -19.29 29.11 -11.04
CA VAL A 689 -18.85 30.50 -11.22
C VAL A 689 -20.09 31.38 -11.23
N VAL A 690 -20.19 32.30 -10.27
CA VAL A 690 -21.37 33.16 -10.07
C VAL A 690 -21.19 34.59 -10.61
N GLU A 691 -19.93 35.07 -10.65
CA GLU A 691 -19.56 36.36 -11.20
C GLU A 691 -18.23 36.25 -11.94
N GLU A 692 -18.11 36.91 -13.08
CA GLU A 692 -16.88 36.98 -13.87
C GLU A 692 -16.67 38.41 -14.38
N GLY A 693 -15.42 38.86 -14.40
CA GLY A 693 -15.05 40.20 -14.91
C GLY A 693 -13.68 40.62 -14.47
N ASN A 694 -13.37 41.89 -14.61
CA ASN A 694 -12.20 42.53 -14.00
C ASN A 694 -12.56 43.22 -12.66
N HIS A 695 -11.58 43.68 -11.91
CA HIS A 695 -11.80 44.30 -10.61
C HIS A 695 -12.81 45.49 -10.70
N GLN A 696 -12.70 46.34 -11.72
CA GLN A 696 -13.54 47.53 -11.85
C GLN A 696 -15.00 47.17 -12.13
N THR A 697 -15.24 46.22 -13.07
CA THR A 697 -16.59 45.77 -13.40
C THR A 697 -17.28 45.09 -12.23
N LEU A 698 -16.59 44.17 -11.53
CA LEU A 698 -17.15 43.46 -10.40
C LEU A 698 -17.36 44.35 -9.17
N TRP A 699 -16.50 45.36 -9.01
CA TRP A 699 -16.67 46.34 -7.93
C TRP A 699 -17.90 47.21 -8.16
N GLN A 700 -18.13 47.66 -9.40
CA GLN A 700 -19.30 48.50 -9.78
C GLN A 700 -20.62 47.71 -9.69
N GLN A 701 -20.60 46.39 -9.95
CA GLN A 701 -21.79 45.54 -9.86
C GLN A 701 -22.29 45.36 -8.41
N GLN A 702 -21.49 45.69 -7.39
CA GLN A 702 -21.81 45.53 -5.96
C GLN A 702 -22.34 44.13 -5.58
N GLY A 703 -21.91 43.11 -6.31
CA GLY A 703 -22.33 41.72 -6.17
C GLY A 703 -21.62 40.99 -5.00
N LYS A 704 -21.39 39.69 -5.17
CA LYS A 704 -20.70 38.86 -4.17
C LYS A 704 -19.22 39.24 -4.01
N TYR A 705 -18.55 39.58 -5.13
CA TYR A 705 -17.19 40.06 -5.11
C TYR A 705 -17.04 41.27 -4.18
N PHE A 706 -17.89 42.26 -4.36
CA PHE A 706 -17.90 43.50 -3.52
C PHE A 706 -18.15 43.16 -2.05
N LYS A 707 -19.19 42.31 -1.77
CA LYS A 707 -19.54 41.90 -0.39
C LYS A 707 -18.43 41.14 0.31
N MET A 708 -17.68 40.28 -0.40
CA MET A 708 -16.53 39.57 0.16
C MET A 708 -15.45 40.54 0.65
N TRP A 709 -15.12 41.53 -0.15
CA TRP A 709 -14.07 42.46 0.19
C TRP A 709 -14.53 43.55 1.15
N GLN A 710 -15.78 43.97 1.12
CA GLN A 710 -16.36 44.90 2.07
C GLN A 710 -16.22 44.43 3.52
N LYS A 711 -16.34 43.14 3.76
CA LYS A 711 -16.12 42.52 5.08
C LYS A 711 -14.66 42.55 5.56
N GLN A 712 -13.70 42.71 4.68
CA GLN A 712 -12.27 42.82 5.00
C GLN A 712 -11.80 44.24 5.16
N LEU A 713 -12.51 45.20 4.58
CA LEU A 713 -12.19 46.65 4.59
C LEU A 713 -12.28 47.36 5.96
N PRO A 714 -13.12 46.98 6.94
CA PRO A 714 -13.18 47.66 8.23
C PRO A 714 -11.86 47.68 9.02
N PHE A 715 -10.90 46.85 8.63
CA PHE A 715 -9.56 46.82 9.23
C PHE A 715 -8.54 47.76 8.54
N LEU A 716 -8.89 48.36 7.43
CA LEU A 716 -8.10 49.35 6.71
C LEU A 716 -8.76 50.69 6.93
N GLY A 717 -8.36 51.49 7.90
CA GLY A 717 -8.94 52.81 8.20
C GLY A 717 -9.18 53.71 6.96
N GLU A 718 -9.85 54.87 7.12
CA GLU A 718 -10.26 55.78 6.03
C GLU A 718 -9.10 56.16 5.05
N ASP A 719 -7.84 56.08 5.50
CA ASP A 719 -6.66 56.28 4.66
C ASP A 719 -6.42 55.15 3.65
N GLY A 720 -6.86 53.93 3.93
CA GLY A 720 -6.78 52.81 3.00
C GLY A 720 -7.71 52.94 1.79
N TRP A 721 -8.84 53.66 1.96
CA TRP A 721 -9.79 53.92 0.90
C TRP A 721 -9.24 54.93 -0.13
N SER A 722 -8.54 55.97 0.35
CA SER A 722 -7.95 57.01 -0.53
C SER A 722 -6.76 56.45 -1.33
N GLN A 723 -5.94 55.58 -0.75
CA GLN A 723 -4.84 54.92 -1.45
C GLN A 723 -5.36 53.92 -2.51
N MET A 724 -6.38 53.14 -2.23
CA MET A 724 -6.98 52.22 -3.21
C MET A 724 -7.58 52.93 -4.43
N ASN A 725 -8.26 54.02 -4.23
CA ASN A 725 -8.78 54.85 -5.32
C ASN A 725 -7.67 55.55 -6.12
N SER A 726 -6.53 55.87 -5.53
CA SER A 726 -5.38 56.43 -6.23
C SER A 726 -4.64 55.37 -7.07
N PHE A 727 -4.49 54.16 -6.59
CA PHE A 727 -3.91 53.05 -7.38
C PHE A 727 -4.78 52.67 -8.60
N ALA A 728 -6.11 52.70 -8.46
CA ALA A 728 -7.03 52.48 -9.58
C ALA A 728 -6.96 53.62 -10.63
N LYS A 729 -6.58 54.84 -10.26
CA LYS A 729 -6.43 55.98 -11.19
C LYS A 729 -5.05 56.03 -11.86
N THR A 730 -3.97 55.60 -11.19
CA THR A 730 -2.60 55.70 -11.72
C THR A 730 -2.33 54.63 -12.79
N SER A 731 -2.96 53.45 -12.70
CA SER A 731 -2.83 52.42 -13.72
C SER A 731 -3.59 52.73 -15.03
N CYS A 732 -4.47 53.71 -15.05
CA CYS A 732 -5.15 54.17 -16.27
C CYS A 732 -4.36 55.23 -17.06
N HIS A 733 -3.30 55.83 -16.48
CA HIS A 733 -2.52 56.90 -17.16
C HIS A 733 -1.25 56.38 -17.85
N GLU A 734 -0.83 55.15 -17.58
CA GLU A 734 0.35 54.51 -18.25
C GLU A 734 -0.02 53.57 -19.41
N ALA A 735 -1.31 53.43 -19.74
CA ALA A 735 -1.80 52.59 -20.84
C ALA A 735 -2.49 53.37 -21.95
N GLY A 736 -2.17 54.68 -22.07
CA GLY A 736 -2.63 55.56 -23.16
C GLY A 736 -1.49 55.91 -24.10
#